data_a1af6bf541f7cca47be620ad05831815
#
_entry.id   a1af6bf541f7cca47be620ad05831815
#
_cell.length_a   1.000
_cell.length_b   1.000
_cell.length_c   1.000
_cell.angle_alpha   90.00
_cell.angle_beta   90.00
_cell.angle_gamma   90.00
#
_symmetry.space_group_name_H-M   'P 1'
#
loop_
_entity.id
_entity.type
_entity.pdbx_description
1 polymer ?
#
loop_
_entity_poly.entity_id
_entity_poly.type
_entity_poly.pdbx_seq_one_letter_code
_entity_poly.pdbx_strand_id
1 'polypeptide(L)'
;MEYNFREIEKKWQKRWVEEKTYQVKEDETKQKYYVLNMFPYPSGAGLHVGHPLGYIASDIYARYKRLQGFNVLNPMGYDAYGLPAEQYAIQTGQHPAITTINNIDRYREQLDKIGFCFDWSREIRTCEPEYYHWTQWAFQKMFNSYYCNDEKQARPIEELIQAFEQVGTNGMNVACGEELSFTAEEWKAKSEKEKQEILMNYRIAYLGETMVNWCAQLGTVLANDEVIDGVSERGGFPVVQKKMRQWCLRVSAYSQRLLDGLNTIDWTDSLKETQRNWIGRSEGAEVQFKVKDSDLEFTIFTTRADTMFGVTFMVLAPESELVTQLTTPEQKDEVNAYLERTKKRTERDRITDRSVTGVFSGSYAINPFTGEAVPIWISDYVLAGYGTGAIMAVPAHDSRDYAFAKHFGLEIRPLVEGCDVSEESFDAKEGIVCNSPRPDVTPYCDLTLNGLTIKEAIEKTKNYVKEHNLGRVKVNYRLRDAIFSRQRYWGEPFPVYYKDGMPYMIDESCLPLELPEVAKFLPTETGEPPLGHATKWAWDIVNKCVVENEKIDNVTVFPLELNTMPGFAGSSAYYLRYMDPHNNKALVDKKIDEYWKSVDLYVGGTEHATGHLIYSRFWNKFLHDVGVSIVEEPFQKLVNQGMIQGRSNFVYRIKDSNKFVSLNLKNQYDTTPLHVDVNIVSNDILDLEAFKAWRPEFASAEFILEDGKYICGWAVEKMSKSMFNVVNPDMIVEKYGADTLRMYEMFLGPVEQSKPWDTNGIDGVYRFIKKFWSLFYDRNGNYMVTDEPATKEELKSLHKLIKKVTGDIEQFSYNTSVSAFMICVNELFSLKCNKKEILNELVITLAPFAPHVCEELWDTLGHSTSVCDAQWPAYNEEYLVEDTINYTISFNGKARFNMEFPADETSEAIQSTVLADERSAKWIEGKSVAKVIVVPKKIVNIVVK
;
A
#
# COMPACT_ATOMS: atom_id res chain seq x y z
N MET A 1 13.31 -25.68 -37.36
CA MET A 1 11.96 -25.50 -36.78
C MET A 1 11.70 -24.02 -36.56
N GLU A 2 10.56 -23.53 -37.01
CA GLU A 2 10.20 -22.13 -36.81
C GLU A 2 9.72 -21.92 -35.35
N TYR A 3 9.96 -20.73 -34.81
CA TYR A 3 9.48 -20.37 -33.47
C TYR A 3 7.95 -20.28 -33.45
N ASN A 4 7.29 -21.22 -32.80
CA ASN A 4 5.84 -21.27 -32.63
C ASN A 4 5.49 -21.15 -31.14
N PHE A 5 5.32 -19.93 -30.64
CA PHE A 5 5.04 -19.71 -29.25
C PHE A 5 3.73 -20.33 -28.76
N ARG A 6 2.71 -20.42 -29.62
CA ARG A 6 1.41 -21.02 -29.24
C ARG A 6 1.53 -22.49 -28.84
N GLU A 7 2.27 -23.27 -29.60
CA GLU A 7 2.52 -24.68 -29.27
C GLU A 7 3.46 -24.85 -28.11
N ILE A 8 4.52 -24.07 -28.05
CA ILE A 8 5.53 -24.10 -27.00
C ILE A 8 4.91 -23.76 -25.63
N GLU A 9 4.15 -22.66 -25.56
CA GLU A 9 3.53 -22.19 -24.30
C GLU A 9 2.48 -23.17 -23.79
N LYS A 10 1.63 -23.67 -24.67
CA LYS A 10 0.63 -24.69 -24.34
C LYS A 10 1.25 -26.01 -23.86
N LYS A 11 2.31 -26.46 -24.51
CA LYS A 11 3.07 -27.66 -24.13
C LYS A 11 3.62 -27.55 -22.72
N TRP A 12 4.32 -26.46 -22.43
CA TRP A 12 5.01 -26.29 -21.15
C TRP A 12 4.09 -25.95 -20.00
N GLN A 13 3.06 -25.15 -20.20
CA GLN A 13 2.02 -24.90 -19.19
C GLN A 13 1.35 -26.21 -18.77
N LYS A 14 1.01 -27.07 -19.70
CA LYS A 14 0.47 -28.41 -19.41
C LYS A 14 1.48 -29.28 -18.63
N ARG A 15 2.72 -29.32 -19.08
CA ARG A 15 3.79 -30.13 -18.49
C ARG A 15 4.12 -29.70 -17.05
N TRP A 16 4.18 -28.41 -16.79
CA TRP A 16 4.41 -27.90 -15.43
C TRP A 16 3.32 -28.33 -14.45
N VAL A 17 2.07 -28.39 -14.88
CA VAL A 17 0.96 -28.91 -14.06
C VAL A 17 1.07 -30.40 -13.83
N GLU A 18 1.29 -31.17 -14.89
CA GLU A 18 1.38 -32.65 -14.82
C GLU A 18 2.58 -33.12 -13.98
N GLU A 19 3.71 -32.48 -14.13
CA GLU A 19 4.95 -32.79 -13.37
C GLU A 19 5.01 -32.13 -12.00
N LYS A 20 4.00 -31.27 -11.65
CA LYS A 20 3.96 -30.54 -10.38
C LYS A 20 5.22 -29.69 -10.14
N THR A 21 5.73 -29.06 -11.19
CA THR A 21 7.02 -28.37 -11.24
C THR A 21 7.14 -27.29 -10.17
N TYR A 22 6.06 -26.58 -9.87
CA TYR A 22 6.06 -25.46 -8.94
C TYR A 22 5.48 -25.75 -7.55
N GLN A 23 5.06 -27.00 -7.31
CA GLN A 23 4.66 -27.41 -5.97
C GLN A 23 5.88 -27.48 -5.06
N VAL A 24 5.76 -26.88 -3.88
CA VAL A 24 6.83 -26.80 -2.89
C VAL A 24 6.44 -27.51 -1.60
N LYS A 25 7.40 -28.16 -1.00
CA LYS A 25 7.31 -28.74 0.34
C LYS A 25 8.44 -28.22 1.20
N GLU A 26 8.25 -28.26 2.50
CA GLU A 26 9.28 -27.95 3.47
C GLU A 26 10.45 -28.94 3.29
N ASP A 27 11.65 -28.42 3.13
CA ASP A 27 12.88 -29.19 2.93
C ASP A 27 13.99 -28.55 3.76
N GLU A 28 14.27 -29.15 4.90
CA GLU A 28 15.29 -28.66 5.85
C GLU A 28 16.72 -28.69 5.29
N THR A 29 16.96 -29.42 4.20
CA THR A 29 18.26 -29.44 3.52
C THR A 29 18.53 -28.23 2.65
N LYS A 30 17.50 -27.42 2.37
CA LYS A 30 17.56 -26.21 1.55
C LYS A 30 17.17 -24.99 2.37
N GLN A 31 17.85 -23.89 2.09
CA GLN A 31 17.46 -22.60 2.60
C GLN A 31 16.15 -22.15 1.93
N LYS A 32 15.21 -21.70 2.73
CA LYS A 32 13.91 -21.22 2.26
C LYS A 32 14.00 -19.84 1.63
N TYR A 33 13.10 -19.57 0.71
CA TYR A 33 12.81 -18.22 0.25
C TYR A 33 11.33 -18.07 -0.04
N TYR A 34 10.66 -17.13 0.63
CA TYR A 34 9.24 -16.90 0.51
C TYR A 34 8.99 -15.62 -0.28
N VAL A 35 8.52 -15.76 -1.52
CA VAL A 35 8.10 -14.66 -2.42
C VAL A 35 6.59 -14.57 -2.43
N LEU A 36 6.05 -13.41 -2.13
CA LEU A 36 4.61 -13.19 -2.08
C LEU A 36 4.20 -11.93 -2.84
N ASN A 37 3.15 -12.06 -3.63
CA ASN A 37 2.44 -10.92 -4.21
C ASN A 37 1.22 -10.56 -3.36
N MET A 38 0.85 -9.29 -3.32
CA MET A 38 -0.48 -8.91 -2.86
C MET A 38 -1.49 -9.56 -3.81
N PHE A 39 -2.33 -10.43 -3.25
CA PHE A 39 -3.25 -11.22 -4.06
C PHE A 39 -4.37 -10.37 -4.66
N PRO A 40 -4.88 -10.73 -5.86
CA PRO A 40 -5.87 -9.92 -6.54
C PRO A 40 -7.25 -10.03 -5.92
N TYR A 41 -8.01 -8.96 -6.04
CA TYR A 41 -9.47 -8.98 -5.91
C TYR A 41 -10.08 -9.27 -7.29
N PRO A 42 -10.76 -10.41 -7.49
CA PRO A 42 -11.26 -10.80 -8.81
C PRO A 42 -12.47 -9.96 -9.23
N SER A 43 -12.27 -9.03 -10.14
CA SER A 43 -13.32 -8.20 -10.73
C SER A 43 -13.83 -8.79 -12.04
N GLY A 44 -15.08 -8.46 -12.42
CA GLY A 44 -15.73 -9.00 -13.63
C GLY A 44 -15.06 -8.63 -14.96
N ALA A 45 -14.12 -7.69 -14.94
CA ALA A 45 -13.36 -7.28 -16.13
C ALA A 45 -12.24 -8.25 -16.51
N GLY A 46 -11.79 -9.08 -15.59
CA GLY A 46 -10.51 -9.74 -15.69
C GLY A 46 -9.32 -8.80 -15.50
N LEU A 47 -8.12 -9.28 -15.79
CA LEU A 47 -6.89 -8.52 -15.73
C LEU A 47 -6.73 -7.60 -16.96
N HIS A 48 -6.15 -6.41 -16.75
CA HIS A 48 -5.53 -5.63 -17.82
C HIS A 48 -4.00 -5.73 -17.72
N VAL A 49 -3.27 -5.26 -18.74
CA VAL A 49 -1.80 -5.38 -18.81
C VAL A 49 -1.05 -4.74 -17.65
N GLY A 50 -1.69 -3.86 -16.89
CA GLY A 50 -1.07 -3.25 -15.69
C GLY A 50 -1.01 -4.17 -14.48
N HIS A 51 -1.92 -5.14 -14.35
CA HIS A 51 -1.96 -6.03 -13.20
C HIS A 51 -0.76 -6.98 -13.11
N PRO A 52 -0.29 -7.62 -14.19
CA PRO A 52 0.79 -8.59 -14.09
C PRO A 52 2.17 -7.99 -13.88
N LEU A 53 2.34 -6.67 -13.93
CA LEU A 53 3.66 -6.03 -13.76
C LEU A 53 4.38 -6.50 -12.47
N GLY A 54 3.72 -6.40 -11.33
CA GLY A 54 4.28 -6.87 -10.05
C GLY A 54 4.45 -8.37 -10.00
N TYR A 55 3.51 -9.12 -10.59
CA TYR A 55 3.56 -10.59 -10.63
C TYR A 55 4.72 -11.09 -11.49
N ILE A 56 4.98 -10.46 -12.62
CA ILE A 56 6.13 -10.80 -13.48
C ILE A 56 7.44 -10.47 -12.76
N ALA A 57 7.53 -9.31 -12.12
CA ALA A 57 8.72 -8.91 -11.37
C ALA A 57 9.06 -9.89 -10.25
N SER A 58 8.08 -10.32 -9.47
CA SER A 58 8.26 -11.31 -8.40
C SER A 58 8.54 -12.72 -8.94
N ASP A 59 7.92 -13.09 -10.05
CA ASP A 59 8.11 -14.38 -10.71
C ASP A 59 9.55 -14.56 -11.20
N ILE A 60 10.11 -13.52 -11.81
CA ILE A 60 11.52 -13.50 -12.20
C ILE A 60 12.42 -13.73 -10.96
N TYR A 61 12.14 -13.03 -9.89
CA TYR A 61 12.92 -13.17 -8.66
C TYR A 61 12.78 -14.55 -8.02
N ALA A 62 11.56 -15.10 -8.00
CA ALA A 62 11.30 -16.46 -7.50
C ALA A 62 12.05 -17.52 -8.31
N ARG A 63 12.04 -17.42 -9.62
CA ARG A 63 12.79 -18.34 -10.52
C ARG A 63 14.28 -18.21 -10.33
N TYR A 64 14.78 -16.99 -10.22
CA TYR A 64 16.20 -16.73 -9.93
C TYR A 64 16.65 -17.35 -8.60
N LYS A 65 15.87 -17.20 -7.54
CA LYS A 65 16.18 -17.81 -6.24
C LYS A 65 16.19 -19.35 -6.29
N ARG A 66 15.26 -19.95 -7.02
CA ARG A 66 15.28 -21.40 -7.23
C ARG A 66 16.53 -21.86 -7.97
N LEU A 67 16.96 -21.12 -8.99
CA LEU A 67 18.21 -21.39 -9.72
C LEU A 67 19.46 -21.23 -8.83
N GLN A 68 19.38 -20.45 -7.76
CA GLN A 68 20.43 -20.35 -6.73
C GLN A 68 20.39 -21.49 -5.70
N GLY A 69 19.45 -22.42 -5.82
CA GLY A 69 19.33 -23.57 -4.92
C GLY A 69 18.41 -23.38 -3.71
N PHE A 70 17.70 -22.24 -3.62
CA PHE A 70 16.71 -22.03 -2.56
C PHE A 70 15.46 -22.88 -2.79
N ASN A 71 14.82 -23.25 -1.67
CA ASN A 71 13.48 -23.80 -1.69
C ASN A 71 12.48 -22.64 -1.66
N VAL A 72 11.81 -22.37 -2.79
CA VAL A 72 11.01 -21.18 -2.99
C VAL A 72 9.53 -21.46 -2.81
N LEU A 73 8.88 -20.72 -1.89
CA LEU A 73 7.42 -20.65 -1.78
C LEU A 73 6.94 -19.41 -2.51
N ASN A 74 6.12 -19.62 -3.54
CA ASN A 74 5.49 -18.54 -4.31
C ASN A 74 4.00 -18.89 -4.54
N PRO A 75 3.13 -18.68 -3.53
CA PRO A 75 1.72 -19.03 -3.63
C PRO A 75 0.90 -17.92 -4.29
N MET A 76 -0.32 -18.28 -4.69
CA MET A 76 -1.31 -17.33 -5.19
C MET A 76 -2.72 -17.77 -4.78
N GLY A 77 -3.60 -16.82 -4.61
CA GLY A 77 -5.00 -16.98 -4.29
C GLY A 77 -5.79 -15.72 -4.56
N TYR A 78 -6.96 -15.57 -3.91
CA TYR A 78 -7.88 -14.48 -4.22
C TYR A 78 -8.45 -13.85 -2.96
N ASP A 79 -8.42 -12.53 -2.92
CA ASP A 79 -9.22 -11.73 -1.99
C ASP A 79 -10.64 -11.66 -2.55
N ALA A 80 -11.55 -12.45 -1.99
CA ALA A 80 -12.81 -12.76 -2.65
C ALA A 80 -14.06 -12.21 -1.93
N TYR A 81 -13.90 -11.51 -0.83
CA TYR A 81 -14.97 -10.78 -0.15
C TYR A 81 -14.92 -9.28 -0.48
N GLY A 82 -16.05 -8.62 -0.42
CA GLY A 82 -16.12 -7.17 -0.51
C GLY A 82 -17.28 -6.62 -1.34
N LEU A 83 -17.32 -5.31 -1.40
CA LEU A 83 -18.42 -4.52 -1.96
C LEU A 83 -18.69 -4.73 -3.46
N PRO A 84 -17.70 -4.95 -4.36
CA PRO A 84 -17.98 -5.05 -5.79
C PRO A 84 -18.90 -6.21 -6.19
N ALA A 85 -18.70 -7.39 -5.60
CA ALA A 85 -19.54 -8.56 -5.86
C ALA A 85 -20.95 -8.37 -5.31
N GLU A 86 -21.06 -7.75 -4.14
CA GLU A 86 -22.35 -7.44 -3.52
C GLU A 86 -23.15 -6.41 -4.33
N GLN A 87 -22.52 -5.35 -4.81
CA GLN A 87 -23.19 -4.37 -5.67
C GLN A 87 -23.71 -4.98 -6.97
N TYR A 88 -22.93 -5.87 -7.58
CA TYR A 88 -23.38 -6.60 -8.74
C TYR A 88 -24.57 -7.52 -8.41
N ALA A 89 -24.53 -8.17 -7.25
CA ALA A 89 -25.64 -8.98 -6.76
C ALA A 89 -26.92 -8.16 -6.53
N ILE A 90 -26.79 -6.97 -5.97
CA ILE A 90 -27.91 -6.02 -5.78
C ILE A 90 -28.53 -5.64 -7.12
N GLN A 91 -27.72 -5.35 -8.13
CA GLN A 91 -28.17 -4.93 -9.46
C GLN A 91 -28.84 -6.05 -10.26
N THR A 92 -28.32 -7.26 -10.13
CA THR A 92 -28.72 -8.40 -10.99
C THR A 92 -29.59 -9.43 -10.30
N GLY A 93 -29.66 -9.41 -8.97
CA GLY A 93 -30.29 -10.47 -8.16
C GLY A 93 -29.48 -11.77 -8.09
N GLN A 94 -28.28 -11.82 -8.71
CA GLN A 94 -27.43 -13.00 -8.68
C GLN A 94 -26.67 -13.07 -7.34
N HIS A 95 -26.55 -14.26 -6.75
CA HIS A 95 -25.79 -14.44 -5.51
C HIS A 95 -24.32 -14.05 -5.69
N PRO A 96 -23.70 -13.31 -4.75
CA PRO A 96 -22.32 -12.84 -4.87
C PRO A 96 -21.30 -13.96 -5.07
N ALA A 97 -21.52 -15.13 -4.49
CA ALA A 97 -20.66 -16.31 -4.65
C ALA A 97 -20.52 -16.75 -6.11
N ILE A 98 -21.59 -16.72 -6.88
CA ILE A 98 -21.58 -17.12 -8.30
C ILE A 98 -20.71 -16.17 -9.11
N THR A 99 -20.92 -14.88 -8.95
CA THR A 99 -20.12 -13.84 -9.61
C THR A 99 -18.64 -13.96 -9.23
N THR A 100 -18.36 -14.16 -7.95
CA THR A 100 -17.00 -14.30 -7.43
C THR A 100 -16.29 -15.53 -8.04
N ILE A 101 -16.95 -16.68 -8.09
CA ILE A 101 -16.39 -17.90 -8.68
C ILE A 101 -16.07 -17.68 -10.17
N ASN A 102 -17.01 -17.10 -10.92
CA ASN A 102 -16.81 -16.82 -12.35
C ASN A 102 -15.62 -15.87 -12.59
N ASN A 103 -15.48 -14.86 -11.74
CA ASN A 103 -14.37 -13.93 -11.83
C ASN A 103 -13.03 -14.58 -11.47
N ILE A 104 -13.00 -15.44 -10.45
CA ILE A 104 -11.83 -16.24 -10.09
C ILE A 104 -11.39 -17.12 -11.25
N ASP A 105 -12.32 -17.83 -11.88
CA ASP A 105 -12.03 -18.70 -13.03
C ASP A 105 -11.42 -17.89 -14.18
N ARG A 106 -11.94 -16.70 -14.43
CA ARG A 106 -11.42 -15.81 -15.46
C ARG A 106 -10.00 -15.31 -15.14
N TYR A 107 -9.76 -14.90 -13.91
CA TYR A 107 -8.42 -14.48 -13.44
C TYR A 107 -7.42 -15.63 -13.54
N ARG A 108 -7.84 -16.83 -13.12
CA ARG A 108 -7.00 -18.03 -13.18
C ARG A 108 -6.60 -18.37 -14.63
N GLU A 109 -7.54 -18.33 -15.56
CA GLU A 109 -7.27 -18.55 -16.98
C GLU A 109 -6.22 -17.58 -17.53
N GLN A 110 -6.36 -16.29 -17.19
CA GLN A 110 -5.43 -15.26 -17.63
C GLN A 110 -4.03 -15.42 -16.98
N LEU A 111 -3.96 -15.73 -15.70
CA LEU A 111 -2.69 -15.96 -15.00
C LEU A 111 -1.97 -17.19 -15.54
N ASP A 112 -2.70 -18.27 -15.79
CA ASP A 112 -2.13 -19.51 -16.36
C ASP A 112 -1.51 -19.26 -17.74
N LYS A 113 -2.14 -18.44 -18.58
CA LYS A 113 -1.62 -18.06 -19.90
C LYS A 113 -0.31 -17.28 -19.87
N ILE A 114 -0.06 -16.52 -18.80
CA ILE A 114 1.19 -15.74 -18.62
C ILE A 114 2.35 -16.65 -18.14
N GLY A 115 2.04 -17.80 -17.57
CA GLY A 115 3.03 -18.81 -17.22
C GLY A 115 3.85 -18.52 -15.96
N PHE A 116 3.18 -18.10 -14.89
CA PHE A 116 3.80 -17.89 -13.59
C PHE A 116 4.21 -19.21 -12.91
N CYS A 117 5.20 -19.12 -12.02
CA CYS A 117 5.65 -20.24 -11.19
C CYS A 117 4.88 -20.36 -9.85
N PHE A 118 3.60 -20.00 -9.83
CA PHE A 118 2.79 -20.08 -8.63
C PHE A 118 2.53 -21.53 -8.21
N ASP A 119 2.62 -21.78 -6.92
CA ASP A 119 2.18 -23.04 -6.31
C ASP A 119 0.67 -22.99 -6.04
N TRP A 120 -0.12 -23.40 -7.04
CA TRP A 120 -1.58 -23.40 -6.95
C TRP A 120 -2.14 -24.46 -6.00
N SER A 121 -1.32 -25.43 -5.55
CA SER A 121 -1.77 -26.37 -4.52
C SER A 121 -2.02 -25.67 -3.17
N ARG A 122 -1.54 -24.45 -3.02
CA ARG A 122 -1.69 -23.62 -1.84
C ARG A 122 -2.69 -22.46 -2.03
N GLU A 123 -3.49 -22.51 -3.08
CA GLU A 123 -4.52 -21.50 -3.36
C GLU A 123 -5.44 -21.32 -2.17
N ILE A 124 -5.73 -20.08 -1.85
CA ILE A 124 -6.73 -19.69 -0.86
C ILE A 124 -7.74 -18.73 -1.47
N ARG A 125 -8.95 -18.72 -0.92
CA ARG A 125 -10.03 -17.79 -1.27
C ARG A 125 -10.63 -17.29 0.02
N THR A 126 -10.59 -16.01 0.28
CA THR A 126 -11.03 -15.45 1.56
C THR A 126 -12.52 -15.65 1.84
N CYS A 127 -13.32 -15.93 0.80
CA CYS A 127 -14.75 -16.21 0.93
C CYS A 127 -15.10 -17.67 1.27
N GLU A 128 -14.13 -18.56 1.32
CA GLU A 128 -14.36 -19.97 1.64
C GLU A 128 -14.34 -20.21 3.15
N PRO A 129 -15.28 -21.02 3.69
CA PRO A 129 -15.36 -21.30 5.12
C PRO A 129 -14.07 -21.85 5.75
N GLU A 130 -13.34 -22.69 5.01
CA GLU A 130 -12.06 -23.25 5.45
C GLU A 130 -11.01 -22.16 5.68
N TYR A 131 -11.11 -21.06 4.94
CA TYR A 131 -10.22 -19.91 5.10
C TYR A 131 -10.68 -18.98 6.23
N TYR A 132 -11.91 -18.47 6.18
CA TYR A 132 -12.36 -17.50 7.17
C TYR A 132 -12.64 -18.09 8.56
N HIS A 133 -12.66 -19.40 8.71
CA HIS A 133 -12.59 -20.08 10.00
C HIS A 133 -11.48 -19.44 10.88
N TRP A 134 -10.31 -19.22 10.28
CA TRP A 134 -9.15 -18.70 11.02
C TRP A 134 -9.19 -17.21 11.23
N THR A 135 -9.88 -16.48 10.37
CA THR A 135 -10.20 -15.07 10.60
C THR A 135 -11.14 -14.91 11.80
N GLN A 136 -12.19 -15.72 11.85
CA GLN A 136 -13.11 -15.76 13.00
C GLN A 136 -12.42 -16.18 14.28
N TRP A 137 -11.57 -17.18 14.22
CA TRP A 137 -10.77 -17.65 15.35
C TRP A 137 -9.86 -16.55 15.89
N ALA A 138 -9.15 -15.84 15.04
CA ALA A 138 -8.29 -14.72 15.41
C ALA A 138 -9.10 -13.60 16.08
N PHE A 139 -10.28 -13.29 15.55
CA PHE A 139 -11.19 -12.33 16.16
C PHE A 139 -11.59 -12.74 17.58
N GLN A 140 -11.95 -14.01 17.79
CA GLN A 140 -12.27 -14.52 19.13
C GLN A 140 -11.07 -14.39 20.09
N LYS A 141 -9.86 -14.67 19.61
CA LYS A 141 -8.65 -14.49 20.43
C LYS A 141 -8.42 -13.03 20.79
N MET A 142 -8.65 -12.11 19.86
CA MET A 142 -8.56 -10.66 20.13
C MET A 142 -9.64 -10.19 21.12
N PHE A 143 -10.86 -10.70 21.03
CA PHE A 143 -11.92 -10.43 21.98
C PHE A 143 -11.55 -10.92 23.39
N ASN A 144 -10.92 -12.06 23.50
CA ASN A 144 -10.52 -12.69 24.76
C ASN A 144 -9.11 -12.25 25.23
N SER A 145 -8.62 -11.13 24.74
CA SER A 145 -7.32 -10.58 25.07
C SER A 145 -7.39 -9.11 25.46
N TYR A 146 -6.47 -8.68 26.32
CA TYR A 146 -6.17 -7.29 26.60
C TYR A 146 -4.69 -7.02 26.32
N TYR A 147 -4.27 -5.78 26.24
CA TYR A 147 -2.88 -5.40 26.01
C TYR A 147 -2.23 -4.87 27.29
N CYS A 148 -1.19 -5.57 27.76
CA CYS A 148 -0.38 -5.15 28.90
C CYS A 148 0.74 -4.22 28.42
N ASN A 149 0.71 -2.95 28.87
CA ASN A 149 1.71 -1.97 28.47
C ASN A 149 3.09 -2.25 29.06
N ASP A 150 3.16 -2.82 30.26
CA ASP A 150 4.42 -3.16 30.92
C ASP A 150 5.16 -4.29 30.21
N GLU A 151 4.43 -5.34 29.84
CA GLU A 151 4.98 -6.48 29.11
C GLU A 151 5.04 -6.23 27.60
N LYS A 152 4.37 -5.19 27.10
CA LYS A 152 4.27 -4.82 25.69
C LYS A 152 3.74 -5.97 24.82
N GLN A 153 2.71 -6.63 25.27
CA GLN A 153 2.08 -7.75 24.57
C GLN A 153 0.62 -7.95 24.98
N ALA A 154 -0.12 -8.66 24.12
CA ALA A 154 -1.45 -9.14 24.45
C ALA A 154 -1.39 -10.26 25.49
N ARG A 155 -2.36 -10.26 26.40
CA ARG A 155 -2.53 -11.27 27.46
C ARG A 155 -3.98 -11.74 27.49
N PRO A 156 -4.25 -12.95 28.00
CA PRO A 156 -5.62 -13.46 28.15
C PRO A 156 -6.46 -12.56 29.06
N ILE A 157 -7.70 -12.26 28.66
CA ILE A 157 -8.62 -11.37 29.41
C ILE A 157 -8.91 -11.89 30.82
N GLU A 158 -8.85 -13.21 31.06
CA GLU A 158 -9.06 -13.83 32.34
C GLU A 158 -8.05 -13.34 33.38
N GLU A 159 -6.83 -13.05 33.00
CA GLU A 159 -5.81 -12.48 33.92
C GLU A 159 -6.19 -11.09 34.38
N LEU A 160 -6.80 -10.29 33.51
CA LEU A 160 -7.31 -8.96 33.87
C LEU A 160 -8.50 -9.07 34.81
N ILE A 161 -9.43 -10.00 34.55
CA ILE A 161 -10.59 -10.24 35.41
C ILE A 161 -10.14 -10.65 36.83
N GLN A 162 -9.17 -11.56 36.92
CA GLN A 162 -8.61 -11.97 38.22
C GLN A 162 -7.95 -10.79 38.95
N ALA A 163 -7.24 -9.95 38.25
CA ALA A 163 -6.64 -8.76 38.83
C ALA A 163 -7.70 -7.78 39.35
N PHE A 164 -8.79 -7.56 38.60
CA PHE A 164 -9.93 -6.74 39.06
C PHE A 164 -10.59 -7.30 40.33
N GLU A 165 -10.68 -8.61 40.45
CA GLU A 165 -11.22 -9.26 41.67
C GLU A 165 -10.31 -9.12 42.87
N GLN A 166 -9.00 -8.99 42.67
CA GLN A 166 -8.02 -8.92 43.77
C GLN A 166 -7.72 -7.48 44.19
N VAL A 167 -7.50 -6.58 43.22
CA VAL A 167 -7.00 -5.22 43.48
C VAL A 167 -7.78 -4.10 42.77
N GLY A 168 -8.84 -4.43 42.03
CA GLY A 168 -9.51 -3.48 41.16
C GLY A 168 -8.56 -2.96 40.07
N THR A 169 -8.60 -1.68 39.80
CA THR A 169 -7.71 -1.01 38.81
C THR A 169 -6.37 -0.55 39.37
N ASN A 170 -6.13 -0.78 40.67
CA ASN A 170 -4.92 -0.27 41.32
C ASN A 170 -3.63 -0.92 40.76
N GLY A 171 -2.68 -0.06 40.37
CA GLY A 171 -1.37 -0.50 39.83
C GLY A 171 -1.40 -1.07 38.45
N MET A 172 -2.50 -0.95 37.72
CA MET A 172 -2.64 -1.49 36.37
C MET A 172 -2.13 -0.51 35.31
N ASN A 173 -1.30 -1.03 34.41
CA ASN A 173 -0.85 -0.30 33.22
C ASN A 173 -1.22 -1.09 31.95
N VAL A 174 -2.44 -0.91 31.49
CA VAL A 174 -3.05 -1.65 30.40
C VAL A 174 -3.66 -0.71 29.38
N ALA A 175 -3.65 -1.10 28.11
CA ALA A 175 -4.29 -0.32 27.08
C ALA A 175 -5.81 -0.31 27.29
N CYS A 176 -6.42 0.86 27.21
CA CYS A 176 -7.84 1.06 27.44
C CYS A 176 -8.38 2.19 26.56
N GLY A 177 -9.69 2.19 26.35
CA GLY A 177 -10.38 3.30 25.69
C GLY A 177 -10.50 4.51 26.61
N GLU A 178 -10.87 4.27 27.87
CA GLU A 178 -11.08 5.27 28.91
C GLU A 178 -10.41 4.79 30.20
N GLU A 179 -9.77 5.72 30.92
CA GLU A 179 -9.15 5.40 32.21
C GLU A 179 -10.24 5.28 33.29
N LEU A 180 -10.45 4.06 33.77
CA LEU A 180 -11.39 3.75 34.83
C LEU A 180 -10.65 3.54 36.15
N SER A 181 -11.33 3.87 37.25
CA SER A 181 -10.85 3.64 38.62
C SER A 181 -11.94 3.00 39.46
N PHE A 182 -11.69 1.80 39.97
CA PHE A 182 -12.59 1.08 40.88
C PHE A 182 -11.81 0.11 41.78
N THR A 183 -12.37 -0.21 42.91
CA THR A 183 -11.82 -1.17 43.89
C THR A 183 -12.27 -2.60 43.54
N ALA A 184 -11.64 -3.59 44.17
CA ALA A 184 -12.02 -4.99 44.04
C ALA A 184 -13.47 -5.23 44.52
N GLU A 185 -13.88 -4.56 45.60
CA GLU A 185 -15.23 -4.65 46.13
C GLU A 185 -16.25 -4.04 45.18
N GLU A 186 -15.94 -2.89 44.58
CA GLU A 186 -16.80 -2.26 43.57
C GLU A 186 -16.95 -3.15 42.35
N TRP A 187 -15.88 -3.81 41.89
CA TRP A 187 -15.95 -4.78 40.81
C TRP A 187 -16.86 -5.95 41.12
N LYS A 188 -16.69 -6.56 42.30
CA LYS A 188 -17.50 -7.72 42.74
C LYS A 188 -18.99 -7.39 42.90
N ALA A 189 -19.31 -6.15 43.23
CA ALA A 189 -20.69 -5.69 43.40
C ALA A 189 -21.42 -5.47 42.08
N LYS A 190 -20.72 -5.42 40.94
CA LYS A 190 -21.31 -5.18 39.62
C LYS A 190 -22.02 -6.41 39.08
N SER A 191 -23.11 -6.17 38.32
CA SER A 191 -23.79 -7.20 37.54
C SER A 191 -22.90 -7.75 36.44
N GLU A 192 -23.25 -8.91 35.91
CA GLU A 192 -22.51 -9.49 34.77
C GLU A 192 -22.49 -8.53 33.55
N LYS A 193 -23.60 -7.89 33.25
CA LYS A 193 -23.68 -6.89 32.17
C LYS A 193 -22.73 -5.71 32.39
N GLU A 194 -22.71 -5.14 33.59
CA GLU A 194 -21.81 -4.03 33.95
C GLU A 194 -20.33 -4.47 33.83
N LYS A 195 -20.00 -5.68 34.24
CA LYS A 195 -18.65 -6.24 34.08
C LYS A 195 -18.26 -6.38 32.60
N GLN A 196 -19.18 -6.88 31.76
CA GLN A 196 -18.92 -6.98 30.33
C GLN A 196 -18.76 -5.60 29.66
N GLU A 197 -19.53 -4.61 30.05
CA GLU A 197 -19.38 -3.23 29.59
C GLU A 197 -18.00 -2.66 29.96
N ILE A 198 -17.53 -2.89 31.18
CA ILE A 198 -16.18 -2.50 31.61
C ILE A 198 -15.10 -3.21 30.80
N LEU A 199 -15.24 -4.53 30.58
CA LEU A 199 -14.25 -5.31 29.83
C LEU A 199 -14.12 -4.85 28.38
N MET A 200 -15.17 -4.32 27.74
CA MET A 200 -15.09 -3.72 26.40
C MET A 200 -14.10 -2.58 26.33
N ASN A 201 -13.86 -1.90 27.43
CA ASN A 201 -12.86 -0.84 27.52
C ASN A 201 -11.40 -1.33 27.39
N TYR A 202 -11.17 -2.63 27.58
CA TYR A 202 -9.82 -3.24 27.62
C TYR A 202 -9.58 -4.28 26.53
N ARG A 203 -10.63 -4.88 25.97
CA ARG A 203 -10.49 -5.93 24.94
C ARG A 203 -9.79 -5.39 23.69
N ILE A 204 -9.00 -6.23 23.02
CA ILE A 204 -8.35 -5.87 21.75
C ILE A 204 -9.38 -5.78 20.63
N ALA A 205 -10.31 -6.74 20.54
CA ALA A 205 -11.51 -6.60 19.72
C ALA A 205 -12.69 -6.22 20.63
N TYR A 206 -13.30 -5.09 20.39
CA TYR A 206 -14.37 -4.57 21.25
C TYR A 206 -15.51 -3.92 20.45
N LEU A 207 -16.68 -3.90 21.06
CA LEU A 207 -17.86 -3.23 20.53
C LEU A 207 -17.98 -1.85 21.19
N GLY A 208 -17.95 -0.80 20.40
CA GLY A 208 -17.98 0.58 20.90
C GLY A 208 -18.74 1.52 19.98
N GLU A 209 -19.16 2.67 20.51
CA GLU A 209 -19.73 3.74 19.70
C GLU A 209 -18.62 4.64 19.17
N THR A 210 -18.56 4.80 17.86
CA THR A 210 -17.53 5.61 17.21
C THR A 210 -18.08 6.40 16.04
N MET A 211 -17.37 7.48 15.66
CA MET A 211 -17.67 8.22 14.44
C MET A 211 -17.19 7.42 13.23
N VAL A 212 -18.06 7.24 12.27
CA VAL A 212 -17.81 6.43 11.06
C VAL A 212 -18.16 7.20 9.80
N ASN A 213 -17.54 6.79 8.70
CA ASN A 213 -17.86 7.27 7.36
C ASN A 213 -19.06 6.50 6.83
N TRP A 214 -20.26 7.05 6.99
CA TRP A 214 -21.50 6.44 6.54
C TRP A 214 -21.88 6.86 5.13
N CYS A 215 -22.14 5.91 4.24
CA CYS A 215 -22.69 6.14 2.92
C CYS A 215 -24.10 5.55 2.82
N ALA A 216 -25.10 6.41 2.79
CA ALA A 216 -26.51 5.98 2.76
C ALA A 216 -26.88 5.23 1.47
N GLN A 217 -26.33 5.64 0.31
CA GLN A 217 -26.60 5.00 -0.97
C GLN A 217 -25.99 3.59 -1.07
N LEU A 218 -24.84 3.37 -0.43
CA LEU A 218 -24.21 2.06 -0.36
C LEU A 218 -24.72 1.24 0.85
N GLY A 219 -25.44 1.89 1.79
CA GLY A 219 -25.98 1.26 2.98
C GLY A 219 -24.93 0.71 3.95
N THR A 220 -23.72 1.26 3.95
CA THR A 220 -22.61 0.72 4.73
C THR A 220 -21.64 1.81 5.20
N VAL A 221 -20.84 1.43 6.20
CA VAL A 221 -19.67 2.19 6.64
C VAL A 221 -18.52 1.95 5.67
N LEU A 222 -17.77 3.01 5.38
CA LEU A 222 -16.57 2.99 4.54
C LEU A 222 -15.32 3.26 5.37
N ALA A 223 -14.22 2.60 5.02
CA ALA A 223 -12.90 2.92 5.55
C ALA A 223 -12.43 4.28 5.05
N ASN A 224 -11.44 4.89 5.69
CA ASN A 224 -10.95 6.22 5.31
C ASN A 224 -10.34 6.25 3.90
N ASP A 225 -9.74 5.16 3.46
CA ASP A 225 -9.19 4.98 2.12
C ASP A 225 -10.26 4.76 1.03
N GLU A 226 -11.48 4.40 1.42
CA GLU A 226 -12.65 4.28 0.53
C GLU A 226 -13.40 5.61 0.33
N VAL A 227 -12.94 6.71 0.94
CA VAL A 227 -13.56 8.04 0.84
C VAL A 227 -12.59 9.03 0.21
N ILE A 228 -13.00 9.64 -0.91
CA ILE A 228 -12.22 10.65 -1.64
C ILE A 228 -13.07 11.91 -1.79
N ASP A 229 -12.57 13.03 -1.29
CA ASP A 229 -13.23 14.34 -1.38
C ASP A 229 -14.69 14.34 -0.86
N GLY A 230 -14.94 13.60 0.23
CA GLY A 230 -16.27 13.52 0.85
C GLY A 230 -17.28 12.61 0.15
N VAL A 231 -16.84 11.89 -0.86
CA VAL A 231 -17.67 10.91 -1.57
C VAL A 231 -17.01 9.52 -1.56
N SER A 232 -17.81 8.48 -1.75
CA SER A 232 -17.28 7.12 -1.88
C SER A 232 -16.42 6.99 -3.14
N GLU A 233 -15.28 6.32 -3.05
CA GLU A 233 -14.42 6.01 -4.20
C GLU A 233 -15.22 5.30 -5.29
N ARG A 234 -16.14 4.44 -4.90
CA ARG A 234 -17.05 3.72 -5.80
C ARG A 234 -18.39 4.41 -5.85
N GLY A 235 -18.79 4.83 -7.03
CA GLY A 235 -20.08 5.44 -7.30
C GLY A 235 -20.16 6.93 -7.01
N GLY A 236 -19.18 7.54 -6.35
CA GLY A 236 -19.16 8.98 -6.07
C GLY A 236 -20.30 9.45 -5.17
N PHE A 237 -20.78 8.60 -4.26
CA PHE A 237 -21.90 8.92 -3.40
C PHE A 237 -21.49 9.72 -2.16
N PRO A 238 -22.32 10.67 -1.69
CA PRO A 238 -22.04 11.43 -0.49
C PRO A 238 -21.79 10.55 0.74
N VAL A 239 -20.75 10.89 1.49
CA VAL A 239 -20.39 10.24 2.76
C VAL A 239 -20.52 11.24 3.89
N VAL A 240 -21.16 10.82 4.98
CA VAL A 240 -21.34 11.67 6.18
C VAL A 240 -20.72 11.02 7.39
N GLN A 241 -20.26 11.86 8.32
CA GLN A 241 -19.83 11.38 9.64
C GLN A 241 -21.06 11.06 10.49
N LYS A 242 -21.10 9.85 11.03
CA LYS A 242 -22.19 9.38 11.88
C LYS A 242 -21.67 8.60 13.08
N LYS A 243 -22.21 8.83 14.26
CA LYS A 243 -21.90 8.00 15.44
C LYS A 243 -22.70 6.70 15.36
N MET A 244 -21.99 5.57 15.35
CA MET A 244 -22.60 4.23 15.26
C MET A 244 -21.89 3.25 16.18
N ARG A 245 -22.65 2.26 16.66
CA ARG A 245 -22.11 1.11 17.39
C ARG A 245 -21.41 0.17 16.40
N GLN A 246 -20.10 -0.05 16.58
CA GLN A 246 -19.25 -0.78 15.65
C GLN A 246 -18.29 -1.70 16.40
N TRP A 247 -17.95 -2.81 15.79
CA TRP A 247 -16.75 -3.55 16.18
C TRP A 247 -15.51 -2.76 15.84
N CYS A 248 -14.56 -2.77 16.75
CA CYS A 248 -13.27 -2.08 16.59
C CYS A 248 -12.13 -3.03 17.00
N LEU A 249 -10.96 -2.84 16.38
CA LEU A 249 -9.72 -3.47 16.81
C LEU A 249 -8.80 -2.40 17.42
N ARG A 250 -8.25 -2.69 18.60
CA ARG A 250 -7.37 -1.79 19.35
C ARG A 250 -5.95 -1.76 18.78
N VAL A 251 -5.84 -1.38 17.52
CA VAL A 251 -4.56 -1.24 16.81
C VAL A 251 -3.67 -0.21 17.47
N SER A 252 -4.25 0.82 18.07
CA SER A 252 -3.55 1.89 18.79
C SER A 252 -2.68 1.37 19.94
N ALA A 253 -3.03 0.26 20.58
CA ALA A 253 -2.23 -0.37 21.62
C ALA A 253 -0.87 -0.86 21.11
N TYR A 254 -0.77 -1.17 19.82
CA TYR A 254 0.45 -1.64 19.15
C TYR A 254 1.28 -0.52 18.51
N SER A 255 0.91 0.74 18.66
CA SER A 255 1.51 1.87 17.96
C SER A 255 3.03 1.92 18.11
N GLN A 256 3.57 1.79 19.34
CA GLN A 256 5.00 1.84 19.57
C GLN A 256 5.72 0.64 18.94
N ARG A 257 5.17 -0.57 19.07
CA ARG A 257 5.73 -1.77 18.43
C ARG A 257 5.70 -1.70 16.90
N LEU A 258 4.67 -1.08 16.33
CA LEU A 258 4.60 -0.82 14.89
C LEU A 258 5.70 0.16 14.44
N LEU A 259 6.03 1.17 15.25
CA LEU A 259 7.16 2.06 14.97
C LEU A 259 8.51 1.35 15.13
N ASP A 260 8.71 0.65 16.22
CA ASP A 260 9.96 -0.04 16.51
C ASP A 260 10.29 -1.11 15.47
N GLY A 261 9.28 -1.83 15.00
CA GLY A 261 9.39 -2.87 13.99
C GLY A 261 9.89 -2.37 12.63
N LEU A 262 9.65 -1.10 12.28
CA LEU A 262 10.15 -0.49 11.04
C LEU A 262 11.69 -0.48 10.96
N ASN A 263 12.38 -0.51 12.09
CA ASN A 263 13.83 -0.55 12.14
C ASN A 263 14.42 -1.94 11.86
N THR A 264 13.59 -2.97 11.79
CA THR A 264 14.00 -4.37 11.62
C THR A 264 13.74 -4.92 10.21
N ILE A 265 13.17 -4.13 9.32
CA ILE A 265 12.73 -4.55 7.99
C ILE A 265 13.39 -3.71 6.88
N ASP A 266 13.55 -4.32 5.72
CA ASP A 266 14.17 -3.71 4.53
C ASP A 266 13.09 -3.12 3.60
N TRP A 267 12.50 -2.02 4.05
CA TRP A 267 11.55 -1.23 3.28
C TRP A 267 12.20 0.09 2.88
N THR A 268 11.68 0.73 1.83
CA THR A 268 12.17 2.05 1.42
C THR A 268 11.94 3.10 2.53
N ASP A 269 12.83 4.08 2.62
CA ASP A 269 12.69 5.17 3.61
C ASP A 269 11.39 5.93 3.44
N SER A 270 10.95 6.15 2.20
CA SER A 270 9.68 6.81 1.88
C SER A 270 8.48 6.06 2.47
N LEU A 271 8.47 4.73 2.33
CA LEU A 271 7.38 3.90 2.87
C LEU A 271 7.39 3.87 4.40
N LYS A 272 8.56 3.72 5.01
CA LYS A 272 8.73 3.79 6.46
C LYS A 272 8.27 5.14 7.01
N GLU A 273 8.61 6.23 6.34
CA GLU A 273 8.19 7.57 6.75
C GLU A 273 6.68 7.75 6.60
N THR A 274 6.07 7.22 5.56
CA THR A 274 4.61 7.21 5.39
C THR A 274 3.94 6.52 6.58
N GLN A 275 4.44 5.38 7.01
CA GLN A 275 3.90 4.67 8.18
C GLN A 275 4.19 5.42 9.49
N ARG A 276 5.39 5.97 9.67
CA ARG A 276 5.71 6.79 10.87
C ARG A 276 4.76 7.98 11.00
N ASN A 277 4.51 8.67 9.90
CA ASN A 277 3.59 9.81 9.87
C ASN A 277 2.14 9.39 10.14
N TRP A 278 1.73 8.23 9.63
CA TRP A 278 0.38 7.69 9.88
C TRP A 278 0.19 7.30 11.35
N ILE A 279 1.16 6.63 11.94
CA ILE A 279 1.16 6.29 13.37
C ILE A 279 1.26 7.54 14.23
N GLY A 280 2.09 8.51 13.81
CA GLY A 280 2.11 9.86 14.34
C GLY A 280 2.40 9.94 15.83
N ARG A 281 3.55 9.39 16.26
CA ARG A 281 4.01 9.49 17.64
C ARG A 281 4.34 10.93 18.00
N SER A 282 3.78 11.41 19.09
CA SER A 282 4.13 12.70 19.68
C SER A 282 4.27 12.56 21.21
N GLU A 283 5.27 13.20 21.76
CA GLU A 283 5.49 13.25 23.19
C GLU A 283 5.26 14.68 23.70
N GLY A 284 4.50 14.82 24.76
CA GLY A 284 4.14 16.11 25.29
C GLY A 284 3.62 16.04 26.71
N ALA A 285 2.94 17.10 27.12
CA ALA A 285 2.30 17.19 28.42
C ALA A 285 0.77 17.28 28.27
N GLU A 286 0.07 16.48 29.06
CA GLU A 286 -1.34 16.73 29.37
C GLU A 286 -1.36 17.73 30.55
N VAL A 287 -2.13 18.80 30.40
CA VAL A 287 -2.23 19.86 31.41
C VAL A 287 -3.70 20.14 31.70
N GLN A 288 -4.06 20.22 32.99
CA GLN A 288 -5.40 20.51 33.43
C GLN A 288 -5.66 22.01 33.50
N PHE A 289 -6.76 22.45 32.90
CA PHE A 289 -7.29 23.79 32.95
C PHE A 289 -8.59 23.83 33.74
N LYS A 290 -8.69 24.68 34.71
CA LYS A 290 -9.91 24.94 35.46
C LYS A 290 -10.80 25.93 34.69
N VAL A 291 -12.10 25.73 34.73
CA VAL A 291 -13.07 26.68 34.18
C VAL A 291 -13.35 27.76 35.23
N LYS A 292 -13.30 29.02 34.81
CA LYS A 292 -13.53 30.16 35.70
C LYS A 292 -14.96 30.09 36.27
N ASP A 293 -15.10 30.35 37.57
CA ASP A 293 -16.37 30.38 38.28
C ASP A 293 -17.18 29.07 38.23
N SER A 294 -16.46 27.92 38.11
CA SER A 294 -17.02 26.60 38.01
C SER A 294 -16.10 25.55 38.65
N ASP A 295 -16.66 24.41 39.02
CA ASP A 295 -15.92 23.25 39.49
C ASP A 295 -15.46 22.35 38.31
N LEU A 296 -15.79 22.72 37.08
CA LEU A 296 -15.40 22.00 35.90
C LEU A 296 -13.93 22.22 35.58
N GLU A 297 -13.30 21.18 35.14
CA GLU A 297 -11.94 21.22 34.60
C GLU A 297 -11.84 20.32 33.35
N PHE A 298 -10.89 20.63 32.51
CA PHE A 298 -10.61 19.82 31.32
C PHE A 298 -9.12 19.75 31.05
N THR A 299 -8.69 18.74 30.34
CA THR A 299 -7.30 18.44 30.02
C THR A 299 -7.01 18.77 28.56
N ILE A 300 -5.87 19.43 28.31
CA ILE A 300 -5.31 19.60 26.97
C ILE A 300 -4.03 18.80 26.84
N PHE A 301 -3.66 18.48 25.60
CA PHE A 301 -2.37 17.90 25.27
C PHE A 301 -1.57 18.85 24.40
N THR A 302 -0.29 19.06 24.72
CA THR A 302 0.61 19.90 23.96
C THR A 302 2.00 19.28 23.81
N THR A 303 2.57 19.35 22.62
CA THR A 303 3.99 19.04 22.36
C THR A 303 4.89 20.26 22.59
N ARG A 304 4.28 21.44 22.74
CA ARG A 304 4.95 22.74 22.95
C ARG A 304 4.67 23.25 24.34
N ALA A 305 5.07 22.46 25.34
CA ALA A 305 4.90 22.88 26.78
C ALA A 305 5.65 24.17 27.13
N ASP A 306 6.69 24.53 26.36
CA ASP A 306 7.40 25.80 26.46
C ASP A 306 6.52 27.05 26.25
N THR A 307 5.38 26.87 25.56
CA THR A 307 4.51 27.99 25.15
C THR A 307 3.35 28.28 26.11
N MET A 308 3.30 27.65 27.26
CA MET A 308 2.21 27.82 28.24
C MET A 308 1.95 29.27 28.67
N PHE A 309 2.97 30.09 28.72
CA PHE A 309 2.85 31.52 29.07
C PHE A 309 2.26 32.39 27.93
N GLY A 310 2.15 31.84 26.73
CA GLY A 310 1.59 32.55 25.56
C GLY A 310 0.21 32.12 25.18
N VAL A 311 -0.45 31.32 26.01
CA VAL A 311 -1.84 30.87 25.76
C VAL A 311 -2.76 32.07 25.95
N THR A 312 -3.50 32.44 24.91
CA THR A 312 -4.42 33.57 24.90
C THR A 312 -5.87 33.18 24.71
N PHE A 313 -6.13 31.95 24.29
CA PHE A 313 -7.47 31.35 24.22
C PHE A 313 -7.39 29.81 24.20
N MET A 314 -8.53 29.19 24.43
CA MET A 314 -8.70 27.73 24.32
C MET A 314 -9.65 27.42 23.18
N VAL A 315 -9.53 26.25 22.58
CA VAL A 315 -10.43 25.82 21.50
C VAL A 315 -10.89 24.39 21.73
N LEU A 316 -12.19 24.18 21.60
CA LEU A 316 -12.83 22.86 21.66
C LEU A 316 -13.20 22.39 20.24
N ALA A 317 -13.06 21.09 19.99
CA ALA A 317 -13.63 20.48 18.82
C ALA A 317 -15.17 20.55 18.87
N PRO A 318 -15.86 20.77 17.73
CA PRO A 318 -17.32 20.87 17.72
C PRO A 318 -18.02 19.61 18.25
N GLU A 319 -17.40 18.45 18.12
CA GLU A 319 -17.92 17.15 18.57
C GLU A 319 -17.65 16.85 20.05
N SER A 320 -16.87 17.69 20.72
CA SER A 320 -16.52 17.47 22.11
C SER A 320 -17.74 17.59 23.03
N GLU A 321 -17.89 16.68 23.97
CA GLU A 321 -18.94 16.72 25.00
C GLU A 321 -18.82 17.96 25.91
N LEU A 322 -17.62 18.54 26.01
CA LEU A 322 -17.39 19.78 26.74
C LEU A 322 -18.14 20.98 26.16
N VAL A 323 -18.46 20.95 24.86
CA VAL A 323 -19.21 22.03 24.18
C VAL A 323 -20.55 22.27 24.87
N THR A 324 -21.30 21.22 25.17
CA THR A 324 -22.60 21.31 25.87
C THR A 324 -22.44 21.82 27.31
N GLN A 325 -21.38 21.38 28.00
CA GLN A 325 -21.13 21.75 29.40
C GLN A 325 -20.64 23.18 29.57
N LEU A 326 -19.88 23.68 28.59
CA LEU A 326 -19.21 25.00 28.68
C LEU A 326 -19.90 26.09 27.89
N THR A 327 -20.92 25.79 27.10
CA THR A 327 -21.71 26.79 26.40
C THR A 327 -22.66 27.49 27.37
N THR A 328 -22.51 28.81 27.48
CA THR A 328 -23.42 29.61 28.31
C THR A 328 -24.81 29.77 27.68
N PRO A 329 -25.85 30.04 28.46
CA PRO A 329 -27.20 30.24 27.90
C PRO A 329 -27.27 31.32 26.83
N GLU A 330 -26.47 32.41 26.99
CA GLU A 330 -26.43 33.55 26.06
C GLU A 330 -25.80 33.19 24.72
N GLN A 331 -24.94 32.17 24.67
CA GLN A 331 -24.24 31.71 23.44
C GLN A 331 -24.86 30.49 22.81
N LYS A 332 -25.87 29.89 23.44
CA LYS A 332 -26.47 28.62 23.05
C LYS A 332 -26.95 28.60 21.60
N ASP A 333 -27.64 29.64 21.14
CA ASP A 333 -28.20 29.67 19.77
C ASP A 333 -27.08 29.79 18.71
N GLU A 334 -26.07 30.63 18.94
CA GLU A 334 -24.93 30.75 18.03
C GLU A 334 -24.10 29.48 17.97
N VAL A 335 -23.84 28.84 19.11
CA VAL A 335 -23.11 27.56 19.18
C VAL A 335 -23.87 26.49 18.44
N ASN A 336 -25.18 26.33 18.67
CA ASN A 336 -25.98 25.34 17.96
C ASN A 336 -25.99 25.54 16.45
N ALA A 337 -26.10 26.79 15.97
CA ALA A 337 -26.03 27.12 14.56
C ALA A 337 -24.67 26.75 13.95
N TYR A 338 -23.57 26.98 14.68
CA TYR A 338 -22.23 26.61 14.28
C TYR A 338 -22.07 25.09 14.20
N LEU A 339 -22.55 24.35 15.20
CA LEU A 339 -22.49 22.88 15.22
C LEU A 339 -23.23 22.26 14.04
N GLU A 340 -24.40 22.77 13.66
CA GLU A 340 -25.15 22.27 12.50
C GLU A 340 -24.40 22.50 11.18
N ARG A 341 -23.64 23.58 11.07
CA ARG A 341 -22.80 23.84 9.89
C ARG A 341 -21.61 22.88 9.81
N THR A 342 -20.96 22.61 10.93
CA THR A 342 -19.76 21.78 10.98
C THR A 342 -20.03 20.29 10.80
N LYS A 343 -21.22 19.79 11.16
CA LYS A 343 -21.65 18.41 10.94
C LYS A 343 -21.57 17.95 9.46
N LYS A 344 -21.65 18.89 8.53
CA LYS A 344 -21.63 18.64 7.09
C LYS A 344 -20.22 18.53 6.51
N ARG A 345 -19.20 18.83 7.30
CA ARG A 345 -17.79 18.83 6.87
C ARG A 345 -17.09 17.57 7.30
N THR A 346 -16.39 16.92 6.36
CA THR A 346 -15.56 15.77 6.66
C THR A 346 -14.27 16.21 7.40
N GLU A 347 -13.63 15.29 8.08
CA GLU A 347 -12.35 15.55 8.73
C GLU A 347 -11.28 16.01 7.71
N ARG A 348 -11.30 15.43 6.51
CA ARG A 348 -10.42 15.82 5.42
C ARG A 348 -10.67 17.24 4.94
N ASP A 349 -11.95 17.64 4.77
CA ASP A 349 -12.30 19.02 4.41
C ASP A 349 -11.77 20.01 5.44
N ARG A 350 -11.86 19.66 6.73
CA ARG A 350 -11.38 20.47 7.84
C ARG A 350 -9.86 20.61 7.87
N ILE A 351 -9.12 19.63 7.39
CA ILE A 351 -7.66 19.65 7.30
C ILE A 351 -7.19 20.44 6.08
N THR A 352 -7.89 20.33 4.97
CA THR A 352 -7.49 20.93 3.68
C THR A 352 -7.98 22.35 3.48
N ASP A 353 -9.17 22.67 3.98
CA ASP A 353 -9.76 24.02 3.89
C ASP A 353 -9.15 24.93 4.98
N ARG A 354 -8.46 25.97 4.56
CA ARG A 354 -7.83 26.96 5.44
C ARG A 354 -8.75 28.11 5.86
N SER A 355 -10.05 28.03 5.54
CA SER A 355 -11.01 29.03 5.99
C SER A 355 -11.12 29.03 7.52
N VAL A 356 -11.13 30.19 8.12
CA VAL A 356 -11.22 30.36 9.57
C VAL A 356 -12.68 30.48 9.98
N THR A 357 -13.16 29.57 10.82
CA THR A 357 -14.50 29.60 11.39
C THR A 357 -14.45 29.29 12.87
N GLY A 358 -15.39 29.79 13.64
CA GLY A 358 -15.45 29.49 15.07
C GLY A 358 -16.58 30.28 15.75
N VAL A 359 -16.87 29.90 16.98
CA VAL A 359 -17.86 30.57 17.85
C VAL A 359 -17.37 30.58 19.26
N PHE A 360 -17.64 31.69 20.00
CA PHE A 360 -17.33 31.80 21.39
C PHE A 360 -18.32 31.02 22.26
N SER A 361 -17.81 30.25 23.25
CA SER A 361 -18.68 29.43 24.14
C SER A 361 -19.36 30.22 25.25
N GLY A 362 -18.85 31.38 25.58
CA GLY A 362 -19.25 32.21 26.72
C GLY A 362 -18.46 31.93 27.99
N SER A 363 -17.68 30.87 28.05
CA SER A 363 -16.88 30.44 29.19
C SER A 363 -15.41 30.78 29.06
N TYR A 364 -14.71 30.85 30.22
CA TYR A 364 -13.26 31.11 30.33
C TYR A 364 -12.56 30.01 31.07
N ALA A 365 -11.31 29.73 30.71
CA ALA A 365 -10.43 28.81 31.41
C ALA A 365 -9.32 29.59 32.12
N ILE A 366 -8.84 29.06 33.22
CA ILE A 366 -7.74 29.68 34.00
C ILE A 366 -6.44 28.99 33.57
N ASN A 367 -5.49 29.78 33.06
CA ASN A 367 -4.16 29.29 32.74
C ASN A 367 -3.40 28.97 34.05
N PRO A 368 -2.98 27.71 34.27
CA PRO A 368 -2.34 27.31 35.53
C PRO A 368 -0.93 27.90 35.72
N PHE A 369 -0.35 28.55 34.71
CA PHE A 369 0.98 29.17 34.77
C PHE A 369 0.91 30.70 34.96
N THR A 370 -0.10 31.35 34.41
CA THR A 370 -0.26 32.83 34.48
C THR A 370 -1.39 33.29 35.39
N GLY A 371 -2.31 32.39 35.73
CA GLY A 371 -3.53 32.74 36.49
C GLY A 371 -4.55 33.55 35.70
N GLU A 372 -4.30 33.81 34.42
CA GLU A 372 -5.18 34.58 33.56
C GLU A 372 -6.40 33.77 33.12
N ALA A 373 -7.54 34.40 33.02
CA ALA A 373 -8.74 33.86 32.43
C ALA A 373 -8.69 34.06 30.90
N VAL A 374 -8.71 32.97 30.14
CA VAL A 374 -8.67 32.99 28.69
C VAL A 374 -9.99 32.45 28.11
N PRO A 375 -10.53 33.06 27.02
CA PRO A 375 -11.81 32.65 26.46
C PRO A 375 -11.74 31.26 25.84
N ILE A 376 -12.84 30.50 25.96
CA ILE A 376 -12.97 29.14 25.35
C ILE A 376 -13.82 29.27 24.09
N TRP A 377 -13.20 28.96 22.94
CA TRP A 377 -13.83 28.98 21.62
C TRP A 377 -14.14 27.57 21.16
N ILE A 378 -15.01 27.46 20.18
CA ILE A 378 -15.34 26.21 19.46
C ILE A 378 -14.99 26.42 18.00
N SER A 379 -14.17 25.54 17.43
CA SER A 379 -13.78 25.64 16.03
C SER A 379 -13.48 24.28 15.41
N ASP A 380 -13.80 24.16 14.15
CA ASP A 380 -13.65 22.92 13.37
C ASP A 380 -12.21 22.62 12.93
N TYR A 381 -11.23 23.52 13.19
CA TYR A 381 -9.83 23.17 12.97
C TYR A 381 -9.26 22.25 14.06
N VAL A 382 -9.98 22.06 15.16
CA VAL A 382 -9.64 21.11 16.23
C VAL A 382 -10.43 19.83 16.04
N LEU A 383 -9.73 18.70 16.05
CA LEU A 383 -10.32 17.37 15.84
C LEU A 383 -10.54 16.67 17.18
N ALA A 384 -11.74 16.15 17.40
CA ALA A 384 -12.08 15.43 18.63
C ALA A 384 -11.29 14.13 18.83
N GLY A 385 -10.87 13.51 17.77
CA GLY A 385 -10.11 12.26 17.81
C GLY A 385 -8.61 12.42 18.03
N TYR A 386 -8.11 13.65 18.18
CA TYR A 386 -6.71 13.93 18.47
C TYR A 386 -6.55 14.56 19.86
N GLY A 387 -5.79 13.90 20.72
CA GLY A 387 -5.61 14.33 22.09
C GLY A 387 -6.91 14.23 22.91
N THR A 388 -7.28 15.33 23.55
CA THR A 388 -8.46 15.42 24.44
C THR A 388 -9.68 16.06 23.76
N GLY A 389 -9.58 16.46 22.50
CA GLY A 389 -10.59 17.26 21.80
C GLY A 389 -10.64 18.72 22.25
N ALA A 390 -9.69 19.15 23.07
CA ALA A 390 -9.47 20.53 23.49
C ALA A 390 -8.01 20.91 23.31
N ILE A 391 -7.74 22.11 22.84
CA ILE A 391 -6.37 22.63 22.68
C ILE A 391 -6.21 23.97 23.43
N MET A 392 -5.02 24.23 23.89
CA MET A 392 -4.57 25.57 24.19
C MET A 392 -4.10 26.23 22.89
N ALA A 393 -4.42 27.46 22.68
CA ALA A 393 -4.01 28.22 21.52
C ALA A 393 -2.91 29.23 21.84
N VAL A 394 -1.82 29.15 21.06
CA VAL A 394 -0.66 30.03 21.16
C VAL A 394 -0.41 30.69 19.80
N PRO A 395 -1.14 31.76 19.49
CA PRO A 395 -1.15 32.34 18.14
C PRO A 395 0.21 32.88 17.68
N ALA A 396 1.10 33.23 18.58
CA ALA A 396 2.45 33.68 18.21
C ALA A 396 3.31 32.53 17.58
N HIS A 397 3.01 31.26 17.90
CA HIS A 397 3.87 30.11 17.57
C HIS A 397 3.13 28.92 16.92
N ASP A 398 1.91 29.13 16.44
CA ASP A 398 1.14 28.18 15.62
C ASP A 398 0.35 28.95 14.55
N SER A 399 0.55 28.61 13.29
CA SER A 399 -0.04 29.34 12.16
C SER A 399 -1.57 29.26 12.10
N ARG A 400 -2.18 28.18 12.58
CA ARG A 400 -3.64 28.04 12.65
C ARG A 400 -4.23 28.90 13.75
N ASP A 401 -3.61 28.88 14.93
CA ASP A 401 -3.99 29.73 16.05
C ASP A 401 -3.81 31.23 15.70
N TYR A 402 -2.74 31.53 14.94
CA TYR A 402 -2.47 32.89 14.47
C TYR A 402 -3.58 33.38 13.53
N ALA A 403 -3.96 32.58 12.53
CA ALA A 403 -5.04 32.92 11.61
C ALA A 403 -6.38 33.15 12.36
N PHE A 404 -6.66 32.27 13.33
CA PHE A 404 -7.84 32.38 14.18
C PHE A 404 -7.83 33.66 15.03
N ALA A 405 -6.73 33.94 15.67
CA ALA A 405 -6.57 35.14 16.50
C ALA A 405 -6.68 36.43 15.70
N LYS A 406 -6.09 36.50 14.52
CA LYS A 406 -6.24 37.63 13.57
C LYS A 406 -7.68 37.82 13.13
N HIS A 407 -8.37 36.74 12.79
CA HIS A 407 -9.77 36.81 12.33
C HIS A 407 -10.73 37.30 13.43
N PHE A 408 -10.56 36.83 14.67
CA PHE A 408 -11.44 37.17 15.78
C PHE A 408 -10.90 38.30 16.70
N GLY A 409 -9.76 38.91 16.37
CA GLY A 409 -9.19 39.99 17.13
C GLY A 409 -8.67 39.60 18.52
N LEU A 410 -8.14 38.38 18.64
CA LEU A 410 -7.59 37.86 19.90
C LEU A 410 -6.11 38.25 20.06
N GLU A 411 -5.64 38.29 21.30
CA GLU A 411 -4.25 38.66 21.64
C GLU A 411 -3.24 37.66 21.08
N ILE A 412 -2.11 38.19 20.57
CA ILE A 412 -0.97 37.40 20.07
C ILE A 412 0.27 37.79 20.91
N ARG A 413 0.82 36.83 21.64
CA ARG A 413 1.88 37.06 22.62
C ARG A 413 3.15 36.30 22.24
N PRO A 414 4.21 36.96 21.74
CA PRO A 414 5.45 36.32 21.36
C PRO A 414 6.23 35.79 22.55
N LEU A 415 6.84 34.62 22.43
CA LEU A 415 7.59 33.91 23.47
C LEU A 415 9.02 33.55 23.07
N VAL A 416 9.47 33.99 21.91
CA VAL A 416 10.83 33.76 21.42
C VAL A 416 11.50 35.10 21.16
N GLU A 417 12.75 35.25 21.62
CA GLU A 417 13.50 36.49 21.45
C GLU A 417 13.69 36.85 19.97
N GLY A 418 13.42 38.10 19.63
CA GLY A 418 13.65 38.64 18.29
C GLY A 418 12.69 38.18 17.21
N CYS A 419 11.66 37.41 17.55
CA CYS A 419 10.65 37.03 16.55
C CYS A 419 9.69 38.18 16.24
N ASP A 420 9.32 38.35 14.99
CA ASP A 420 8.31 39.27 14.50
C ASP A 420 7.03 38.50 14.16
N VAL A 421 5.97 38.78 14.93
CA VAL A 421 4.65 38.12 14.73
C VAL A 421 3.59 39.10 14.20
N SER A 422 4.01 40.20 13.60
CA SER A 422 3.10 41.23 13.06
C SER A 422 2.29 40.72 11.83
N GLU A 423 2.91 39.99 10.97
CA GLU A 423 2.32 39.48 9.72
C GLU A 423 2.07 37.97 9.71
N GLU A 424 2.87 37.20 10.41
CA GLU A 424 2.77 35.74 10.47
C GLU A 424 3.23 35.20 11.83
N SER A 425 2.88 33.95 12.14
CA SER A 425 3.37 33.25 13.35
C SER A 425 4.83 32.85 13.19
N PHE A 426 5.53 32.71 14.31
CA PHE A 426 6.88 32.14 14.38
C PHE A 426 6.80 30.67 14.82
N ASP A 427 6.66 29.75 13.88
CA ASP A 427 6.46 28.33 14.15
C ASP A 427 7.77 27.54 14.33
N ALA A 428 8.92 28.17 14.17
CA ALA A 428 10.22 27.53 14.33
C ALA A 428 10.38 26.93 15.74
N LYS A 429 11.02 25.77 15.81
CA LYS A 429 11.29 25.06 17.06
C LYS A 429 12.68 25.33 17.63
N GLU A 430 13.30 26.40 17.18
CA GLU A 430 14.63 26.85 17.60
C GLU A 430 14.55 28.33 18.05
N GLY A 431 15.27 28.68 19.08
CA GLY A 431 15.32 30.03 19.61
C GLY A 431 15.44 30.07 21.13
N ILE A 432 15.53 31.26 21.67
CA ILE A 432 15.59 31.51 23.10
C ILE A 432 14.24 32.00 23.59
N VAL A 433 13.75 31.41 24.67
CA VAL A 433 12.45 31.72 25.26
C VAL A 433 12.50 33.05 26.02
N CYS A 434 11.48 33.87 25.82
CA CYS A 434 11.25 35.12 26.54
C CYS A 434 9.78 35.22 26.99
N ASN A 435 9.44 36.23 27.77
CA ASN A 435 8.08 36.47 28.27
C ASN A 435 7.42 35.30 28.99
N SER A 436 8.23 34.45 29.60
CA SER A 436 7.78 33.22 30.28
C SER A 436 8.36 33.09 31.69
N PRO A 437 7.89 33.88 32.70
CA PRO A 437 6.82 34.90 32.63
C PRO A 437 7.26 36.25 32.02
N ARG A 438 6.28 37.09 31.69
CA ARG A 438 6.55 38.46 31.24
C ARG A 438 7.19 39.28 32.37
N PRO A 439 8.15 40.20 32.08
CA PRO A 439 8.86 40.94 33.07
C PRO A 439 8.01 42.06 33.76
N ASP A 440 6.92 42.43 33.14
CA ASP A 440 6.02 43.52 33.61
C ASP A 440 4.87 43.02 34.50
N VAL A 441 4.79 41.70 34.76
CA VAL A 441 3.75 41.10 35.61
C VAL A 441 4.35 40.37 36.80
N THR A 442 3.60 40.33 37.92
CA THR A 442 4.00 39.49 39.06
C THR A 442 3.81 38.00 38.68
N PRO A 443 4.84 37.17 38.81
CA PRO A 443 4.73 35.77 38.52
C PRO A 443 3.62 35.08 39.33
N TYR A 444 2.77 34.33 38.65
CA TYR A 444 1.71 33.53 39.29
C TYR A 444 2.25 32.22 39.87
N CYS A 445 3.29 31.65 39.23
CA CYS A 445 3.97 30.44 39.66
C CYS A 445 5.50 30.68 39.69
N ASP A 446 6.24 29.75 40.25
CA ASP A 446 7.70 29.82 40.39
C ASP A 446 8.47 29.30 39.17
N LEU A 447 7.77 28.86 38.11
CA LEU A 447 8.40 28.44 36.86
C LEU A 447 8.88 29.66 36.06
N THR A 448 10.14 29.66 35.67
CA THR A 448 10.69 30.60 34.70
C THR A 448 11.41 29.87 33.57
N LEU A 449 11.10 30.25 32.33
CA LEU A 449 11.68 29.67 31.12
C LEU A 449 12.56 30.68 30.36
N ASN A 450 12.58 31.95 30.79
CA ASN A 450 13.31 33.00 30.13
C ASN A 450 14.82 32.67 30.02
N GLY A 451 15.40 32.88 28.84
CA GLY A 451 16.80 32.60 28.55
C GLY A 451 17.15 31.14 28.25
N LEU A 452 16.18 30.22 28.29
CA LEU A 452 16.36 28.82 27.90
C LEU A 452 16.14 28.65 26.42
N THR A 453 16.78 27.64 25.82
CA THR A 453 16.38 27.17 24.49
C THR A 453 14.98 26.57 24.55
N ILE A 454 14.27 26.56 23.43
CA ILE A 454 12.94 25.94 23.33
C ILE A 454 12.96 24.51 23.85
N LYS A 455 14.00 23.73 23.47
CA LYS A 455 14.14 22.33 23.91
C LYS A 455 14.28 22.20 25.44
N GLU A 456 15.14 23.03 26.05
CA GLU A 456 15.29 23.06 27.50
C GLU A 456 14.02 23.51 28.21
N ALA A 457 13.33 24.49 27.65
CA ALA A 457 12.04 24.98 28.17
C ALA A 457 10.95 23.91 28.15
N ILE A 458 10.86 23.12 27.06
CA ILE A 458 9.91 21.98 26.96
C ILE A 458 10.16 21.00 28.10
N GLU A 459 11.41 20.56 28.28
CA GLU A 459 11.76 19.59 29.32
C GLU A 459 11.51 20.13 30.73
N LYS A 460 11.88 21.37 30.96
CA LYS A 460 11.66 22.02 32.27
C LYS A 460 10.15 22.14 32.60
N THR A 461 9.33 22.48 31.59
CA THR A 461 7.89 22.60 31.79
C THR A 461 7.24 21.24 32.02
N LYS A 462 7.65 20.22 31.28
CA LYS A 462 7.16 18.84 31.47
C LYS A 462 7.43 18.34 32.90
N ASN A 463 8.65 18.58 33.41
CA ASN A 463 9.00 18.23 34.78
C ASN A 463 8.18 19.01 35.80
N TYR A 464 8.00 20.30 35.57
CA TYR A 464 7.18 21.17 36.43
C TYR A 464 5.73 20.72 36.54
N VAL A 465 5.12 20.35 35.38
CA VAL A 465 3.74 19.84 35.32
C VAL A 465 3.59 18.58 36.16
N LYS A 466 4.57 17.68 36.09
CA LYS A 466 4.58 16.44 36.86
C LYS A 466 4.76 16.68 38.37
N GLU A 467 5.73 17.49 38.74
CA GLU A 467 6.09 17.78 40.14
C GLU A 467 4.99 18.54 40.91
N HIS A 468 4.24 19.40 40.20
CA HIS A 468 3.18 20.21 40.81
C HIS A 468 1.77 19.64 40.59
N ASN A 469 1.65 18.41 40.09
CA ASN A 469 0.37 17.74 39.83
C ASN A 469 -0.59 18.56 38.93
N LEU A 470 -0.04 19.31 37.96
CA LEU A 470 -0.83 20.06 36.98
C LEU A 470 -1.26 19.20 35.78
N GLY A 471 -0.77 17.96 35.71
CA GLY A 471 -1.01 17.04 34.67
C GLY A 471 0.04 15.91 34.63
N ARG A 472 0.31 15.39 33.45
CA ARG A 472 1.29 14.31 33.25
C ARG A 472 2.02 14.44 31.93
N VAL A 473 3.20 13.84 31.83
CA VAL A 473 3.88 13.63 30.55
C VAL A 473 3.27 12.41 29.88
N LYS A 474 2.93 12.51 28.59
CA LYS A 474 2.27 11.46 27.83
C LYS A 474 2.82 11.35 26.42
N VAL A 475 2.89 10.12 25.94
CA VAL A 475 3.11 9.82 24.53
C VAL A 475 1.76 9.56 23.89
N ASN A 476 1.43 10.30 22.87
CA ASN A 476 0.22 10.12 22.07
C ASN A 476 0.57 9.63 20.67
N TYR A 477 -0.39 8.96 20.08
CA TYR A 477 -0.30 8.47 18.71
C TYR A 477 -1.53 8.96 17.93
N ARG A 478 -1.31 9.32 16.67
CA ARG A 478 -2.41 9.68 15.75
C ARG A 478 -3.19 8.47 15.30
N LEU A 479 -2.52 7.30 15.24
CA LEU A 479 -3.14 6.04 14.85
C LEU A 479 -4.36 5.74 15.71
N ARG A 480 -5.49 5.51 15.06
CA ARG A 480 -6.77 5.19 15.69
C ARG A 480 -7.04 3.71 15.60
N ASP A 481 -7.93 3.22 16.46
CA ASP A 481 -8.46 1.88 16.39
C ASP A 481 -9.19 1.66 15.07
N ALA A 482 -9.04 0.46 14.50
CA ALA A 482 -9.67 0.12 13.25
C ALA A 482 -11.16 -0.17 13.44
N ILE A 483 -12.01 0.47 12.63
CA ILE A 483 -13.42 0.12 12.55
C ILE A 483 -13.53 -1.19 11.80
N PHE A 484 -14.07 -2.22 12.46
CA PHE A 484 -13.98 -3.61 12.02
C PHE A 484 -15.33 -4.24 11.68
N SER A 485 -16.39 -3.48 11.57
CA SER A 485 -17.70 -3.99 11.11
C SER A 485 -18.21 -3.27 9.88
N ARG A 486 -18.93 -4.02 9.03
CA ARG A 486 -19.55 -3.54 7.81
C ARG A 486 -21.01 -4.02 7.75
N GLN A 487 -21.86 -3.16 7.26
CA GLN A 487 -23.28 -3.43 7.04
C GLN A 487 -23.47 -4.07 5.67
N ARG A 488 -22.81 -5.22 5.45
CA ARG A 488 -22.76 -5.98 4.19
C ARG A 488 -23.14 -7.43 4.42
N TYR A 489 -23.62 -8.07 3.36
CA TYR A 489 -23.79 -9.51 3.32
C TYR A 489 -22.50 -10.23 2.97
N TRP A 490 -21.81 -9.79 1.89
CA TRP A 490 -20.65 -10.46 1.34
C TRP A 490 -19.36 -10.08 2.10
N GLY A 491 -19.16 -10.72 3.20
CA GLY A 491 -18.04 -10.56 4.13
C GLY A 491 -18.00 -11.69 5.15
N GLU A 492 -16.92 -11.83 5.89
CA GLU A 492 -16.81 -12.83 6.96
C GLU A 492 -17.84 -12.53 8.07
N PRO A 493 -18.68 -13.50 8.45
CA PRO A 493 -19.60 -13.31 9.58
C PRO A 493 -18.84 -13.30 10.91
N PHE A 494 -19.32 -12.48 11.84
CA PHE A 494 -18.80 -12.48 13.21
C PHE A 494 -19.33 -13.70 13.99
N PRO A 495 -18.46 -14.42 14.70
CA PRO A 495 -18.88 -15.57 15.53
C PRO A 495 -19.45 -15.10 16.87
N VAL A 496 -20.47 -14.25 16.84
CA VAL A 496 -20.99 -13.49 17.98
C VAL A 496 -22.49 -13.63 18.09
N TYR A 497 -22.99 -13.94 19.30
CA TYR A 497 -24.39 -13.81 19.67
C TYR A 497 -24.57 -12.76 20.78
N TYR A 498 -25.79 -12.26 20.94
CA TYR A 498 -26.09 -11.20 21.90
C TYR A 498 -27.00 -11.71 22.99
N LYS A 499 -26.57 -11.50 24.23
CA LYS A 499 -27.36 -11.74 25.45
C LYS A 499 -27.43 -10.44 26.25
N ASP A 500 -28.64 -9.99 26.54
CA ASP A 500 -28.89 -8.74 27.28
C ASP A 500 -28.17 -7.51 26.62
N GLY A 501 -28.07 -7.53 25.30
CA GLY A 501 -27.42 -6.49 24.52
C GLY A 501 -25.89 -6.53 24.52
N MET A 502 -25.30 -7.52 25.19
CA MET A 502 -23.84 -7.72 25.26
C MET A 502 -23.38 -8.85 24.32
N PRO A 503 -22.23 -8.71 23.67
CA PRO A 503 -21.69 -9.73 22.76
C PRO A 503 -21.03 -10.87 23.53
N TYR A 504 -21.26 -12.08 23.04
CA TYR A 504 -20.60 -13.30 23.48
C TYR A 504 -20.10 -14.09 22.28
N MET A 505 -18.93 -14.70 22.41
CA MET A 505 -18.38 -15.54 21.34
C MET A 505 -19.07 -16.91 21.33
N ILE A 506 -19.35 -17.44 20.14
CA ILE A 506 -19.76 -18.84 20.00
C ILE A 506 -18.57 -19.74 20.39
N ASP A 507 -18.85 -20.99 20.70
CA ASP A 507 -17.78 -21.95 21.06
C ASP A 507 -16.80 -22.10 19.89
N GLU A 508 -15.51 -22.04 20.16
CA GLU A 508 -14.43 -22.15 19.16
C GLU A 508 -14.54 -23.45 18.34
N SER A 509 -15.01 -24.55 18.95
CA SER A 509 -15.22 -25.83 18.26
C SER A 509 -16.33 -25.80 17.20
N CYS A 510 -17.17 -24.74 17.20
CA CYS A 510 -18.26 -24.55 16.24
C CYS A 510 -17.86 -23.72 15.02
N LEU A 511 -16.62 -23.24 14.96
CA LEU A 511 -16.14 -22.51 13.79
C LEU A 511 -15.89 -23.45 12.60
N PRO A 512 -16.10 -23.04 11.35
CA PRO A 512 -16.56 -21.70 10.95
C PRO A 512 -18.08 -21.52 11.10
N LEU A 513 -18.49 -20.29 11.46
CA LEU A 513 -19.87 -19.85 11.33
C LEU A 513 -20.07 -19.36 9.90
N GLU A 514 -20.89 -20.07 9.11
CA GLU A 514 -21.07 -19.78 7.69
C GLU A 514 -22.17 -18.73 7.46
N LEU A 515 -22.05 -17.97 6.36
CA LEU A 515 -23.07 -17.01 5.94
C LEU A 515 -24.41 -17.71 5.67
N PRO A 516 -25.54 -17.16 6.15
CA PRO A 516 -26.85 -17.69 5.86
C PRO A 516 -27.34 -17.29 4.47
N GLU A 517 -28.36 -17.97 3.97
CA GLU A 517 -29.11 -17.52 2.81
C GLU A 517 -29.99 -16.31 3.18
N VAL A 518 -30.04 -15.33 2.26
CA VAL A 518 -30.87 -14.13 2.40
C VAL A 518 -31.66 -13.89 1.12
N ALA A 519 -32.86 -13.36 1.26
CA ALA A 519 -33.73 -13.04 0.12
C ALA A 519 -33.27 -11.79 -0.65
N LYS A 520 -32.62 -10.85 0.05
CA LYS A 520 -32.15 -9.57 -0.51
C LYS A 520 -30.78 -9.19 0.08
N PHE A 521 -29.97 -8.52 -0.71
CA PHE A 521 -28.64 -8.04 -0.32
C PHE A 521 -28.63 -6.56 0.09
N LEU A 522 -29.77 -5.90 0.09
CA LEU A 522 -29.98 -4.54 0.60
C LEU A 522 -30.27 -4.56 2.11
N PRO A 523 -30.05 -3.44 2.82
CA PRO A 523 -30.54 -3.30 4.19
C PRO A 523 -32.04 -3.59 4.31
N THR A 524 -32.47 -3.95 5.52
CA THR A 524 -33.89 -4.16 5.80
C THR A 524 -34.66 -2.82 5.80
N GLU A 525 -35.99 -2.88 5.75
CA GLU A 525 -36.85 -1.67 5.82
C GLU A 525 -36.67 -0.89 7.13
N THR A 526 -36.23 -1.57 8.20
CA THR A 526 -35.94 -0.96 9.49
C THR A 526 -34.50 -0.46 9.63
N GLY A 527 -33.70 -0.58 8.57
CA GLY A 527 -32.32 -0.09 8.50
C GLY A 527 -31.27 -1.05 9.08
N GLU A 528 -31.62 -2.29 9.34
CA GLU A 528 -30.66 -3.33 9.71
C GLU A 528 -29.81 -3.76 8.53
N PRO A 529 -28.57 -4.27 8.75
CA PRO A 529 -27.74 -4.82 7.69
C PRO A 529 -28.43 -5.94 6.90
N PRO A 530 -27.95 -6.29 5.70
CA PRO A 530 -28.57 -7.34 4.87
C PRO A 530 -28.79 -8.69 5.56
N LEU A 531 -27.95 -9.07 6.53
CA LEU A 531 -28.16 -10.28 7.34
C LEU A 531 -29.45 -10.25 8.15
N GLY A 532 -30.05 -9.08 8.37
CA GLY A 532 -31.38 -8.95 8.96
C GLY A 532 -32.48 -9.60 8.16
N HIS A 533 -32.29 -9.88 6.88
CA HIS A 533 -33.21 -10.66 6.03
C HIS A 533 -33.12 -12.18 6.26
N ALA A 534 -32.09 -12.66 6.96
CA ALA A 534 -31.95 -14.09 7.22
C ALA A 534 -33.06 -14.58 8.19
N THR A 535 -33.70 -15.69 7.85
CA THR A 535 -34.73 -16.32 8.69
C THR A 535 -34.14 -17.34 9.65
N LYS A 536 -32.98 -17.87 9.37
CA LYS A 536 -32.21 -18.83 10.17
C LYS A 536 -30.85 -18.22 10.56
N TRP A 537 -30.90 -17.35 11.57
CA TRP A 537 -29.72 -16.63 12.05
C TRP A 537 -29.81 -16.36 13.54
N ALA A 538 -29.97 -17.43 14.31
CA ALA A 538 -29.99 -17.44 15.78
C ALA A 538 -29.08 -18.55 16.28
N TRP A 539 -28.49 -18.37 17.46
CA TRP A 539 -27.53 -19.29 18.04
C TRP A 539 -28.15 -20.02 19.23
N ASP A 540 -28.21 -21.35 19.17
CA ASP A 540 -28.61 -22.23 20.27
C ASP A 540 -27.34 -22.62 21.05
N ILE A 541 -27.20 -22.11 22.27
CA ILE A 541 -26.05 -22.35 23.12
C ILE A 541 -25.96 -23.76 23.67
N VAL A 542 -27.13 -24.47 23.75
CA VAL A 542 -27.21 -25.84 24.25
C VAL A 542 -26.80 -26.83 23.16
N ASN A 543 -27.40 -26.72 22.00
CA ASN A 543 -27.12 -27.60 20.86
C ASN A 543 -25.93 -27.14 20.00
N LYS A 544 -25.37 -25.94 20.28
CA LYS A 544 -24.21 -25.37 19.58
C LYS A 544 -24.39 -25.32 18.06
N CYS A 545 -25.52 -24.79 17.63
CA CYS A 545 -25.87 -24.69 16.21
C CYS A 545 -26.69 -23.45 15.89
N VAL A 546 -26.72 -23.09 14.60
CA VAL A 546 -27.59 -22.05 14.07
C VAL A 546 -29.00 -22.60 13.89
N VAL A 547 -30.00 -21.88 14.39
CA VAL A 547 -31.42 -22.24 14.34
C VAL A 547 -32.25 -21.08 13.80
N GLU A 548 -33.51 -21.34 13.52
CA GLU A 548 -34.46 -20.33 13.03
C GLU A 548 -34.67 -19.21 14.07
N ASN A 549 -34.83 -17.98 13.59
CA ASN A 549 -35.03 -16.79 14.43
C ASN A 549 -36.28 -16.89 15.32
N GLU A 550 -37.29 -17.65 14.90
CA GLU A 550 -38.51 -17.88 15.67
C GLU A 550 -38.24 -18.58 17.02
N LYS A 551 -37.11 -19.27 17.14
CA LYS A 551 -36.69 -19.98 18.36
C LYS A 551 -35.98 -19.09 19.38
N ILE A 552 -35.75 -17.81 19.08
CA ILE A 552 -35.13 -16.87 20.02
C ILE A 552 -35.99 -16.70 21.25
N ASP A 553 -35.45 -17.12 22.37
CA ASP A 553 -36.09 -17.02 23.70
C ASP A 553 -35.30 -16.13 24.67
N ASN A 554 -34.13 -15.69 24.28
CA ASN A 554 -33.15 -14.93 25.10
C ASN A 554 -32.73 -15.62 26.40
N VAL A 555 -32.86 -16.94 26.46
CA VAL A 555 -32.44 -17.80 27.57
C VAL A 555 -31.46 -18.88 27.08
N THR A 556 -31.79 -19.59 26.01
CA THR A 556 -30.97 -20.63 25.38
C THR A 556 -30.69 -20.38 23.91
N VAL A 557 -31.51 -19.56 23.24
CA VAL A 557 -31.36 -19.16 21.84
C VAL A 557 -31.32 -17.65 21.74
N PHE A 558 -30.27 -17.17 21.13
CA PHE A 558 -29.93 -15.74 21.05
C PHE A 558 -29.74 -15.27 19.61
N PRO A 559 -29.98 -13.98 19.31
CA PRO A 559 -29.71 -13.43 18.00
C PRO A 559 -28.18 -13.36 17.70
N LEU A 560 -27.82 -13.69 16.47
CA LEU A 560 -26.45 -13.54 15.96
C LEU A 560 -26.18 -12.13 15.43
N GLU A 561 -24.92 -11.74 15.37
CA GLU A 561 -24.46 -10.46 14.81
C GLU A 561 -24.89 -10.31 13.35
N LEU A 562 -25.42 -9.15 12.98
CA LEU A 562 -25.88 -8.83 11.64
C LEU A 562 -24.82 -8.16 10.76
N ASN A 563 -23.77 -7.57 11.34
CA ASN A 563 -22.65 -7.02 10.59
C ASN A 563 -21.70 -8.13 10.12
N THR A 564 -20.91 -7.82 9.11
CA THR A 564 -19.79 -8.65 8.65
C THR A 564 -18.47 -7.92 8.84
N MET A 565 -17.38 -8.66 8.79
CA MET A 565 -16.03 -8.10 8.88
C MET A 565 -15.66 -7.33 7.59
N PRO A 566 -14.76 -6.36 7.64
CA PRO A 566 -14.25 -5.68 6.46
C PRO A 566 -13.35 -6.60 5.63
N GLY A 567 -13.15 -6.28 4.34
CA GLY A 567 -12.30 -7.06 3.44
C GLY A 567 -10.87 -7.26 3.96
N PHE A 568 -10.31 -6.28 4.68
CA PHE A 568 -8.97 -6.42 5.25
C PHE A 568 -8.85 -7.46 6.37
N ALA A 569 -9.95 -7.98 6.89
CA ALA A 569 -9.91 -9.08 7.87
C ALA A 569 -9.29 -10.34 7.25
N GLY A 570 -9.73 -10.72 6.07
CA GLY A 570 -9.20 -11.87 5.34
C GLY A 570 -7.79 -11.67 4.82
N SER A 571 -7.43 -10.46 4.43
CA SER A 571 -6.11 -10.16 3.87
C SER A 571 -5.00 -9.91 4.91
N SER A 572 -5.33 -9.81 6.19
CA SER A 572 -4.34 -9.44 7.21
C SER A 572 -3.36 -10.56 7.57
N ALA A 573 -3.75 -11.84 7.47
CA ALA A 573 -2.91 -12.98 7.83
C ALA A 573 -2.80 -14.05 6.74
N TYR A 574 -3.14 -13.74 5.51
CA TYR A 574 -3.18 -14.73 4.42
C TYR A 574 -1.80 -15.35 4.11
N TYR A 575 -0.72 -14.61 4.31
CA TYR A 575 0.64 -15.10 4.15
C TYR A 575 0.97 -16.28 5.07
N LEU A 576 0.41 -16.34 6.29
CA LEU A 576 0.53 -17.50 7.19
C LEU A 576 -0.28 -18.68 6.67
N ARG A 577 -1.48 -18.42 6.18
CA ARG A 577 -2.35 -19.48 5.69
C ARG A 577 -1.82 -20.15 4.42
N TYR A 578 -1.13 -19.41 3.56
CA TYR A 578 -0.43 -19.99 2.41
C TYR A 578 0.66 -21.01 2.78
N MET A 579 1.26 -20.87 3.95
CA MET A 579 2.25 -21.83 4.42
C MET A 579 1.64 -23.22 4.66
N ASP A 580 0.37 -23.25 5.09
CA ASP A 580 -0.33 -24.47 5.53
C ASP A 580 -1.85 -24.41 5.27
N PRO A 581 -2.26 -24.23 3.99
CA PRO A 581 -3.64 -23.87 3.66
C PRO A 581 -4.68 -24.95 3.90
N HIS A 582 -4.27 -26.21 4.02
CA HIS A 582 -5.16 -27.35 4.21
C HIS A 582 -5.23 -27.85 5.68
N ASN A 583 -4.56 -27.17 6.60
CA ASN A 583 -4.61 -27.50 8.01
C ASN A 583 -5.97 -27.11 8.60
N ASN A 584 -6.70 -28.09 9.10
CA ASN A 584 -8.01 -27.87 9.72
C ASN A 584 -7.95 -27.82 11.26
N LYS A 585 -6.77 -27.92 11.85
CA LYS A 585 -6.55 -27.92 13.31
C LYS A 585 -5.96 -26.62 13.83
N ALA A 586 -5.20 -25.93 12.98
CA ALA A 586 -4.52 -24.68 13.29
C ALA A 586 -4.44 -23.78 12.06
N LEU A 587 -4.29 -22.48 12.27
CA LEU A 587 -4.02 -21.51 11.20
C LEU A 587 -2.79 -21.91 10.39
N VAL A 588 -1.75 -22.31 11.10
CA VAL A 588 -0.49 -22.82 10.55
C VAL A 588 0.14 -23.76 11.57
N ASP A 589 0.71 -24.87 11.09
CA ASP A 589 1.51 -25.77 11.95
C ASP A 589 2.79 -25.05 12.39
N LYS A 590 3.17 -25.23 13.65
CA LYS A 590 4.31 -24.56 14.25
C LYS A 590 5.64 -24.86 13.53
N LYS A 591 5.86 -26.11 13.13
CA LYS A 591 7.09 -26.49 12.40
C LYS A 591 7.14 -25.90 11.00
N ILE A 592 5.98 -25.80 10.35
CA ILE A 592 5.87 -25.18 9.04
C ILE A 592 6.17 -23.69 9.14
N ASP A 593 5.63 -22.99 10.15
CA ASP A 593 5.94 -21.58 10.40
C ASP A 593 7.43 -21.39 10.77
N GLU A 594 8.01 -22.28 11.56
CA GLU A 594 9.45 -22.28 11.92
C GLU A 594 10.35 -22.42 10.68
N TYR A 595 9.89 -23.14 9.64
CA TYR A 595 10.62 -23.28 8.38
C TYR A 595 10.51 -22.02 7.50
N TRP A 596 9.29 -21.59 7.19
CA TRP A 596 9.04 -20.45 6.27
C TRP A 596 9.25 -19.09 6.91
N LYS A 597 8.97 -18.93 8.19
CA LYS A 597 9.11 -17.68 8.97
C LYS A 597 8.35 -16.52 8.35
N SER A 598 9.03 -15.42 8.10
CA SER A 598 8.47 -14.26 7.42
C SER A 598 8.55 -14.39 5.90
N VAL A 599 7.73 -13.61 5.21
CA VAL A 599 7.86 -13.38 3.77
C VAL A 599 9.18 -12.65 3.52
N ASP A 600 10.04 -13.22 2.68
CA ASP A 600 11.34 -12.63 2.35
C ASP A 600 11.23 -11.47 1.38
N LEU A 601 10.37 -11.62 0.36
CA LEU A 601 10.05 -10.58 -0.61
C LEU A 601 8.55 -10.44 -0.78
N TYR A 602 8.03 -9.26 -0.52
CA TYR A 602 6.63 -8.88 -0.73
C TYR A 602 6.51 -7.83 -1.82
N VAL A 603 5.67 -8.09 -2.82
CA VAL A 603 5.47 -7.19 -3.97
C VAL A 603 4.02 -6.75 -4.04
N GLY A 604 3.78 -5.46 -4.09
CA GLY A 604 2.44 -4.90 -4.18
C GLY A 604 2.39 -3.39 -4.30
N GLY A 605 1.20 -2.83 -4.46
CA GLY A 605 0.99 -1.40 -4.70
C GLY A 605 1.24 -0.51 -3.47
N THR A 606 1.66 0.72 -3.71
CA THR A 606 1.92 1.72 -2.66
C THR A 606 0.65 2.20 -1.95
N GLU A 607 -0.51 2.04 -2.58
CA GLU A 607 -1.82 2.40 -2.02
C GLU A 607 -2.15 1.66 -0.71
N HIS A 608 -1.47 0.55 -0.46
CA HIS A 608 -1.66 -0.27 0.73
C HIS A 608 -0.77 0.12 1.93
N ALA A 609 0.03 1.18 1.78
CA ALA A 609 1.03 1.60 2.79
C ALA A 609 0.44 1.89 4.18
N THR A 610 -0.73 2.51 4.24
CA THR A 610 -1.39 2.93 5.50
C THR A 610 -2.60 2.07 5.86
N GLY A 611 -3.03 1.18 4.97
CA GLY A 611 -4.13 0.25 5.21
C GLY A 611 -3.62 -1.18 5.46
N HIS A 612 -3.64 -2.00 4.42
CA HIS A 612 -3.26 -3.41 4.49
C HIS A 612 -1.95 -3.69 5.24
N LEU A 613 -0.89 -2.94 4.96
CA LEU A 613 0.43 -3.18 5.59
C LEU A 613 0.41 -2.91 7.10
N ILE A 614 -0.29 -1.88 7.56
CA ILE A 614 -0.46 -1.61 9.00
C ILE A 614 -1.27 -2.73 9.65
N TYR A 615 -2.38 -3.13 9.04
CA TYR A 615 -3.25 -4.18 9.60
C TYR A 615 -2.58 -5.55 9.63
N SER A 616 -1.84 -5.92 8.58
CA SER A 616 -1.08 -7.17 8.56
C SER A 616 0.02 -7.19 9.61
N ARG A 617 0.74 -6.09 9.81
CA ARG A 617 1.76 -5.98 10.84
C ARG A 617 1.16 -6.04 12.24
N PHE A 618 0.05 -5.36 12.47
CA PHE A 618 -0.72 -5.45 13.73
C PHE A 618 -1.19 -6.90 13.98
N TRP A 619 -1.83 -7.50 13.01
CA TRP A 619 -2.38 -8.85 13.12
C TRP A 619 -1.30 -9.88 13.42
N ASN A 620 -0.16 -9.77 12.74
CA ASN A 620 0.98 -10.66 12.99
C ASN A 620 1.58 -10.49 14.38
N LYS A 621 1.70 -9.24 14.86
CA LYS A 621 2.19 -8.99 16.23
C LYS A 621 1.25 -9.59 17.28
N PHE A 622 -0.05 -9.47 17.07
CA PHE A 622 -1.03 -10.12 17.93
C PHE A 622 -0.89 -11.66 17.90
N LEU A 623 -0.79 -12.24 16.71
CA LEU A 623 -0.59 -13.70 16.57
C LEU A 623 0.75 -14.16 17.17
N HIS A 624 1.77 -13.31 17.12
CA HIS A 624 3.03 -13.57 17.83
C HIS A 624 2.83 -13.59 19.34
N ASP A 625 2.10 -12.62 19.89
CA ASP A 625 1.82 -12.54 21.31
C ASP A 625 1.05 -13.76 21.85
N VAL A 626 0.15 -14.32 21.05
CA VAL A 626 -0.62 -15.54 21.43
C VAL A 626 0.08 -16.86 21.03
N GLY A 627 1.34 -16.79 20.57
CA GLY A 627 2.19 -17.95 20.31
C GLY A 627 1.94 -18.67 18.98
N VAL A 628 1.28 -18.03 18.03
CA VAL A 628 0.99 -18.60 16.69
C VAL A 628 2.11 -18.28 15.70
N SER A 629 2.47 -17.01 15.53
CA SER A 629 3.57 -16.60 14.65
C SER A 629 4.87 -16.51 15.42
N ILE A 630 5.95 -17.09 14.88
CA ILE A 630 7.28 -17.04 15.51
C ILE A 630 8.01 -15.72 15.24
N VAL A 631 7.56 -14.94 14.26
CA VAL A 631 8.16 -13.64 13.89
C VAL A 631 7.24 -12.49 14.24
N GLU A 632 7.82 -11.35 14.57
CA GLU A 632 7.05 -10.13 14.85
C GLU A 632 6.65 -9.36 13.57
N GLU A 633 7.51 -9.39 12.55
CA GLU A 633 7.24 -8.71 11.27
C GLU A 633 6.97 -9.73 10.17
N PRO A 634 5.83 -9.59 9.46
CA PRO A 634 5.45 -10.57 8.45
C PRO A 634 6.25 -10.46 7.15
N PHE A 635 6.71 -9.25 6.80
CA PHE A 635 7.33 -8.95 5.51
C PHE A 635 8.70 -8.30 5.70
N GLN A 636 9.77 -8.95 5.22
CA GLN A 636 11.13 -8.43 5.38
C GLN A 636 11.45 -7.38 4.35
N LYS A 637 11.42 -7.72 3.07
CA LYS A 637 11.65 -6.78 1.98
C LYS A 637 10.34 -6.49 1.25
N LEU A 638 10.06 -5.23 1.03
CA LEU A 638 8.91 -4.78 0.26
C LEU A 638 9.36 -4.03 -0.99
N VAL A 639 8.80 -4.42 -2.12
CA VAL A 639 8.96 -3.72 -3.40
C VAL A 639 7.59 -3.25 -3.87
N ASN A 640 7.45 -1.95 -4.04
CA ASN A 640 6.24 -1.38 -4.62
C ASN A 640 6.44 -1.18 -6.13
N GLN A 641 5.63 -1.88 -6.93
CA GLN A 641 5.59 -1.62 -8.36
C GLN A 641 4.86 -0.32 -8.66
N GLY A 642 5.31 0.37 -9.71
CA GLY A 642 4.58 1.49 -10.30
C GLY A 642 3.35 1.00 -11.08
N MET A 643 2.56 1.93 -11.57
CA MET A 643 1.39 1.61 -12.40
C MET A 643 1.75 1.64 -13.88
N ILE A 644 1.21 0.69 -14.65
CA ILE A 644 1.12 0.85 -16.10
C ILE A 644 -0.08 1.73 -16.39
N GLN A 645 0.19 2.89 -17.00
CA GLN A 645 -0.82 3.87 -17.37
C GLN A 645 -1.38 3.55 -18.75
N GLY A 646 -2.63 3.90 -18.98
CA GLY A 646 -3.26 3.83 -20.27
C GLY A 646 -2.91 5.04 -21.13
N ARG A 647 -2.84 4.83 -22.44
CA ARG A 647 -2.79 5.90 -23.43
C ARG A 647 -4.20 6.06 -23.98
N SER A 648 -4.95 7.04 -23.43
CA SER A 648 -6.30 7.34 -23.87
C SER A 648 -6.29 8.04 -25.22
N ASN A 649 -7.28 7.75 -26.05
CA ASN A 649 -7.53 8.50 -27.28
C ASN A 649 -8.81 9.32 -27.16
N PHE A 650 -8.87 10.44 -27.89
CA PHE A 650 -9.98 11.37 -27.88
C PHE A 650 -10.49 11.64 -29.28
N VAL A 651 -11.82 11.72 -29.39
CA VAL A 651 -12.51 12.32 -30.53
C VAL A 651 -13.11 13.65 -30.10
N TYR A 652 -13.28 14.58 -31.03
CA TYR A 652 -13.70 15.93 -30.73
C TYR A 652 -15.09 16.18 -31.36
N ARG A 653 -16.09 16.16 -30.50
CA ARG A 653 -17.48 16.41 -30.89
C ARG A 653 -17.74 17.89 -31.04
N ILE A 654 -18.30 18.33 -32.18
CA ILE A 654 -18.77 19.70 -32.38
C ILE A 654 -20.03 19.89 -31.53
N LYS A 655 -20.08 20.98 -30.77
CA LYS A 655 -21.15 21.29 -29.83
C LYS A 655 -22.53 21.22 -30.53
N ASP A 656 -23.50 20.66 -29.83
CA ASP A 656 -24.89 20.48 -30.26
C ASP A 656 -25.05 19.73 -31.59
N SER A 657 -24.12 18.87 -31.95
CA SER A 657 -24.16 18.06 -33.17
C SER A 657 -23.69 16.65 -32.97
N ASN A 658 -23.86 15.78 -33.99
CA ASN A 658 -23.24 14.45 -34.07
C ASN A 658 -22.09 14.44 -35.08
N LYS A 659 -21.37 15.56 -35.17
CA LYS A 659 -20.18 15.72 -36.02
C LYS A 659 -18.92 15.73 -35.21
N PHE A 660 -17.92 15.04 -35.71
CA PHE A 660 -16.62 14.86 -35.06
C PHE A 660 -15.52 15.40 -35.98
N VAL A 661 -14.67 16.24 -35.44
CA VAL A 661 -13.57 16.87 -36.18
C VAL A 661 -12.23 16.28 -35.75
N SER A 662 -11.37 16.02 -36.73
CA SER A 662 -10.01 15.52 -36.52
C SER A 662 -9.15 16.49 -35.71
N LEU A 663 -8.19 15.96 -34.97
CA LEU A 663 -7.36 16.66 -33.98
C LEU A 663 -6.85 18.03 -34.43
N ASN A 664 -6.22 18.12 -35.61
CA ASN A 664 -5.57 19.35 -36.04
C ASN A 664 -6.54 20.43 -36.58
N LEU A 665 -7.78 20.06 -36.81
CA LEU A 665 -8.86 20.97 -37.27
C LEU A 665 -9.77 21.41 -36.12
N LYS A 666 -9.61 20.86 -34.89
CA LYS A 666 -10.53 21.11 -33.76
C LYS A 666 -10.65 22.55 -33.34
N ASN A 667 -9.57 23.35 -33.49
CA ASN A 667 -9.57 24.76 -33.09
C ASN A 667 -10.42 25.67 -33.98
N GLN A 668 -10.90 25.15 -35.12
CA GLN A 668 -11.81 25.85 -36.01
C GLN A 668 -13.28 25.75 -35.59
N TYR A 669 -13.58 24.95 -34.56
CA TYR A 669 -14.91 24.62 -34.08
C TYR A 669 -14.97 24.70 -32.56
N ASP A 670 -16.17 24.88 -32.02
CA ASP A 670 -16.43 24.70 -30.58
C ASP A 670 -16.64 23.21 -30.32
N THR A 671 -15.64 22.56 -29.71
CA THR A 671 -15.60 21.10 -29.55
C THR A 671 -15.53 20.68 -28.09
N THR A 672 -16.07 19.50 -27.82
CA THR A 672 -15.93 18.78 -26.57
C THR A 672 -15.14 17.50 -26.81
N PRO A 673 -14.01 17.25 -26.10
CA PRO A 673 -13.28 16.01 -26.19
C PRO A 673 -14.06 14.88 -25.53
N LEU A 674 -14.13 13.74 -26.19
CA LEU A 674 -14.72 12.51 -25.66
C LEU A 674 -13.70 11.38 -25.75
N HIS A 675 -13.59 10.58 -24.69
CA HIS A 675 -12.80 9.36 -24.72
C HIS A 675 -13.37 8.38 -25.76
N VAL A 676 -12.50 7.75 -26.52
CA VAL A 676 -12.85 6.71 -27.48
C VAL A 676 -12.11 5.43 -27.14
N ASP A 677 -12.75 4.28 -27.40
CA ASP A 677 -12.14 2.97 -27.15
C ASP A 677 -10.83 2.83 -27.95
N VAL A 678 -9.73 2.61 -27.26
CA VAL A 678 -8.41 2.47 -27.87
C VAL A 678 -8.31 1.26 -28.83
N ASN A 679 -9.22 0.28 -28.72
CA ASN A 679 -9.25 -0.89 -29.59
C ASN A 679 -9.78 -0.60 -31.00
N ILE A 680 -10.43 0.55 -31.22
CA ILE A 680 -10.88 1.01 -32.54
C ILE A 680 -10.02 2.15 -33.09
N VAL A 681 -8.85 2.36 -32.49
CA VAL A 681 -7.86 3.35 -32.93
C VAL A 681 -6.53 2.64 -33.19
N SER A 682 -5.90 2.93 -34.32
CA SER A 682 -4.59 2.40 -34.69
C SER A 682 -3.67 3.53 -35.11
N ASN A 683 -2.53 3.69 -34.44
CA ASN A 683 -1.59 4.80 -34.66
C ASN A 683 -2.28 6.17 -34.69
N ASP A 684 -3.17 6.40 -33.71
CA ASP A 684 -4.00 7.58 -33.55
C ASP A 684 -5.02 7.83 -34.69
N ILE A 685 -5.21 6.87 -35.57
CA ILE A 685 -6.21 6.94 -36.64
C ILE A 685 -7.44 6.14 -36.22
N LEU A 686 -8.60 6.80 -36.23
CA LEU A 686 -9.88 6.19 -35.87
C LEU A 686 -10.43 5.33 -37.00
N ASP A 687 -10.89 4.13 -36.64
CA ASP A 687 -11.76 3.32 -37.53
C ASP A 687 -13.19 3.88 -37.47
N LEU A 688 -13.60 4.55 -38.54
CA LEU A 688 -14.85 5.26 -38.60
C LEU A 688 -16.08 4.35 -38.49
N GLU A 689 -16.05 3.19 -39.14
CA GLU A 689 -17.15 2.23 -39.12
C GLU A 689 -17.25 1.55 -37.74
N ALA A 690 -16.13 1.21 -37.16
CA ALA A 690 -16.10 0.67 -35.81
C ALA A 690 -16.61 1.70 -34.78
N PHE A 691 -16.30 2.97 -34.93
CA PHE A 691 -16.83 4.04 -34.08
C PHE A 691 -18.35 4.17 -34.16
N LYS A 692 -18.90 4.14 -35.36
CA LYS A 692 -20.38 4.18 -35.56
C LYS A 692 -21.07 2.97 -34.95
N ALA A 693 -20.43 1.81 -34.99
CA ALA A 693 -20.95 0.56 -34.42
C ALA A 693 -20.74 0.46 -32.91
N TRP A 694 -19.82 1.24 -32.34
CA TRP A 694 -19.42 1.15 -30.93
C TRP A 694 -20.54 1.52 -29.97
N ARG A 695 -21.28 2.58 -30.28
CA ARG A 695 -22.43 3.01 -29.49
C ARG A 695 -23.59 3.47 -30.36
N PRO A 696 -24.83 3.20 -29.95
CA PRO A 696 -26.02 3.59 -30.72
C PRO A 696 -26.09 5.09 -31.04
N GLU A 697 -25.67 5.95 -30.13
CA GLU A 697 -25.66 7.40 -30.31
C GLU A 697 -24.70 7.90 -31.42
N PHE A 698 -23.72 7.06 -31.80
CA PHE A 698 -22.75 7.40 -32.85
C PHE A 698 -23.06 6.77 -34.22
N ALA A 699 -24.17 6.02 -34.33
CA ALA A 699 -24.55 5.36 -35.59
C ALA A 699 -24.68 6.32 -36.76
N SER A 700 -25.11 7.58 -36.52
CA SER A 700 -25.25 8.64 -37.51
C SER A 700 -24.11 9.66 -37.49
N ALA A 701 -22.97 9.34 -36.89
CA ALA A 701 -21.85 10.27 -36.79
C ALA A 701 -21.30 10.68 -38.17
N GLU A 702 -21.00 11.96 -38.30
CA GLU A 702 -20.31 12.52 -39.46
C GLU A 702 -18.91 12.99 -39.04
N PHE A 703 -17.95 12.89 -39.97
CA PHE A 703 -16.56 13.20 -39.66
C PHE A 703 -15.99 14.30 -40.55
N ILE A 704 -15.22 15.20 -39.96
CA ILE A 704 -14.39 16.17 -40.66
C ILE A 704 -12.95 15.64 -40.59
N LEU A 705 -12.46 15.17 -41.74
CA LEU A 705 -11.20 14.40 -41.85
C LEU A 705 -10.02 15.28 -42.27
N GLU A 706 -8.82 14.79 -41.98
CA GLU A 706 -7.53 15.30 -42.47
C GLU A 706 -6.94 14.29 -43.45
N ASP A 707 -6.74 14.69 -44.69
CA ASP A 707 -6.22 13.82 -45.76
C ASP A 707 -6.93 12.44 -45.83
N GLY A 708 -8.25 12.45 -45.66
CA GLY A 708 -9.08 11.25 -45.69
C GLY A 708 -9.03 10.39 -44.43
N LYS A 709 -8.38 10.85 -43.34
CA LYS A 709 -8.23 10.16 -42.07
C LYS A 709 -8.74 11.00 -40.91
N TYR A 710 -9.23 10.33 -39.87
CA TYR A 710 -9.57 10.96 -38.61
C TYR A 710 -8.42 10.72 -37.62
N ILE A 711 -7.75 11.77 -37.20
CA ILE A 711 -6.65 11.72 -36.23
C ILE A 711 -7.23 12.03 -34.85
N CYS A 712 -7.05 11.09 -33.91
CA CYS A 712 -7.45 11.25 -32.52
C CYS A 712 -6.41 12.02 -31.72
N GLY A 713 -6.87 12.75 -30.70
CA GLY A 713 -6.01 13.23 -29.64
C GLY A 713 -5.60 12.08 -28.71
N TRP A 714 -4.62 12.31 -27.84
CA TRP A 714 -4.19 11.33 -26.85
C TRP A 714 -3.68 11.98 -25.57
N ALA A 715 -3.77 11.23 -24.47
CA ALA A 715 -3.18 11.59 -23.18
C ALA A 715 -2.84 10.33 -22.39
N VAL A 716 -1.82 10.44 -21.53
CA VAL A 716 -1.49 9.38 -20.59
C VAL A 716 -2.33 9.55 -19.35
N GLU A 717 -3.11 8.54 -19.02
CA GLU A 717 -4.05 8.52 -17.90
C GLU A 717 -4.01 7.18 -17.17
N LYS A 718 -4.65 7.09 -16.01
CA LYS A 718 -4.86 5.80 -15.32
C LYS A 718 -5.58 4.83 -16.27
N MET A 719 -5.09 3.59 -16.36
CA MET A 719 -5.76 2.57 -17.15
C MET A 719 -7.04 2.12 -16.44
N SER A 720 -8.19 2.39 -17.04
CA SER A 720 -9.49 2.05 -16.47
C SER A 720 -10.57 1.92 -17.55
N LYS A 721 -11.63 1.17 -17.24
CA LYS A 721 -12.79 1.02 -18.15
C LYS A 721 -13.46 2.36 -18.50
N SER A 722 -13.57 3.25 -17.54
CA SER A 722 -14.21 4.56 -17.73
C SER A 722 -13.46 5.48 -18.70
N MET A 723 -12.16 5.23 -18.87
CA MET A 723 -11.30 5.96 -19.80
C MET A 723 -11.17 5.26 -21.15
N PHE A 724 -11.78 4.08 -21.35
CA PHE A 724 -11.74 3.29 -22.58
C PHE A 724 -10.32 3.04 -23.10
N ASN A 725 -9.36 2.94 -22.18
CA ASN A 725 -7.93 2.78 -22.47
C ASN A 725 -7.34 1.45 -21.98
N VAL A 726 -8.20 0.49 -21.63
CA VAL A 726 -7.78 -0.82 -21.13
C VAL A 726 -7.24 -1.67 -22.29
N VAL A 727 -6.06 -2.25 -22.07
CA VAL A 727 -5.48 -3.27 -22.94
C VAL A 727 -5.57 -4.63 -22.26
N ASN A 728 -6.19 -5.58 -22.93
CA ASN A 728 -6.37 -6.94 -22.41
C ASN A 728 -5.11 -7.78 -22.65
N PRO A 729 -4.53 -8.42 -21.61
CA PRO A 729 -3.36 -9.25 -21.75
C PRO A 729 -3.59 -10.47 -22.66
N ASP A 730 -4.81 -10.99 -22.74
CA ASP A 730 -5.15 -12.11 -23.65
C ASP A 730 -4.85 -11.80 -25.10
N MET A 731 -5.20 -10.60 -25.56
CA MET A 731 -4.94 -10.16 -26.94
C MET A 731 -3.44 -10.09 -27.22
N ILE A 732 -2.65 -9.64 -26.27
CA ILE A 732 -1.20 -9.56 -26.39
C ILE A 732 -0.57 -10.96 -26.41
N VAL A 733 -0.99 -11.84 -25.52
CA VAL A 733 -0.51 -13.24 -25.47
C VAL A 733 -0.87 -13.99 -26.74
N GLU A 734 -2.08 -13.80 -27.27
CA GLU A 734 -2.51 -14.45 -28.51
C GLU A 734 -1.70 -13.99 -29.73
N LYS A 735 -1.37 -12.71 -29.78
CA LYS A 735 -0.64 -12.12 -30.92
C LYS A 735 0.87 -12.33 -30.83
N TYR A 736 1.46 -12.22 -29.65
CA TYR A 736 2.92 -12.17 -29.46
C TYR A 736 3.48 -13.27 -28.55
N GLY A 737 2.64 -13.92 -27.77
CA GLY A 737 3.04 -14.91 -26.79
C GLY A 737 3.28 -14.33 -25.39
N ALA A 738 3.24 -15.21 -24.39
CA ALA A 738 3.42 -14.85 -23.00
C ALA A 738 4.84 -14.37 -22.69
N ASP A 739 5.85 -15.01 -23.22
CA ASP A 739 7.26 -14.62 -23.02
C ASP A 739 7.54 -13.21 -23.52
N THR A 740 6.95 -12.84 -24.66
CA THR A 740 7.04 -11.48 -25.20
C THR A 740 6.36 -10.47 -24.28
N LEU A 741 5.18 -10.75 -23.79
CA LEU A 741 4.47 -9.90 -22.84
C LEU A 741 5.30 -9.69 -21.56
N ARG A 742 5.80 -10.77 -20.95
CA ARG A 742 6.62 -10.76 -19.74
C ARG A 742 7.85 -9.87 -19.89
N MET A 743 8.61 -10.08 -20.95
CA MET A 743 9.81 -9.28 -21.22
C MET A 743 9.51 -7.82 -21.55
N TYR A 744 8.42 -7.59 -22.29
CA TYR A 744 8.03 -6.23 -22.66
C TYR A 744 7.60 -5.40 -21.46
N GLU A 745 6.83 -5.95 -20.53
CA GLU A 745 6.45 -5.25 -19.30
C GLU A 745 7.67 -4.86 -18.47
N MET A 746 8.68 -5.70 -18.42
CA MET A 746 9.95 -5.40 -17.75
C MET A 746 10.80 -4.37 -18.52
N PHE A 747 10.68 -4.35 -19.84
CA PHE A 747 11.43 -3.42 -20.70
C PHE A 747 10.89 -1.97 -20.64
N LEU A 748 9.63 -1.76 -20.34
CA LEU A 748 8.98 -0.44 -20.32
C LEU A 748 9.65 0.58 -19.40
N GLY A 749 10.30 0.14 -18.35
CA GLY A 749 11.02 0.99 -17.41
C GLY A 749 11.26 0.31 -16.05
N PRO A 750 11.86 1.02 -15.09
CA PRO A 750 12.06 0.50 -13.74
C PRO A 750 10.75 0.04 -13.11
N VAL A 751 10.78 -1.08 -12.36
CA VAL A 751 9.58 -1.70 -11.75
C VAL A 751 8.82 -0.71 -10.85
N GLU A 752 9.53 0.10 -10.10
CA GLU A 752 8.96 1.03 -9.11
C GLU A 752 8.34 2.29 -9.72
N GLN A 753 8.61 2.56 -10.98
CA GLN A 753 8.12 3.76 -11.66
C GLN A 753 6.85 3.47 -12.47
N SER A 754 5.92 4.41 -12.42
CA SER A 754 4.76 4.40 -13.33
C SER A 754 5.19 4.72 -14.76
N LYS A 755 4.57 4.07 -15.73
CA LYS A 755 4.96 4.14 -17.15
C LYS A 755 3.75 3.92 -18.06
N PRO A 756 3.70 4.58 -19.22
CA PRO A 756 2.61 4.38 -20.18
C PRO A 756 2.79 3.06 -20.92
N TRP A 757 1.70 2.39 -21.21
CA TRP A 757 1.66 1.27 -22.15
C TRP A 757 1.72 1.77 -23.59
N ASP A 758 2.63 1.20 -24.38
CA ASP A 758 2.72 1.43 -25.80
C ASP A 758 2.75 0.09 -26.57
N THR A 759 1.64 -0.26 -27.19
CA THR A 759 1.52 -1.52 -27.94
C THR A 759 2.50 -1.60 -29.13
N ASN A 760 2.93 -0.46 -29.67
CA ASN A 760 3.83 -0.46 -30.82
C ASN A 760 5.26 -0.90 -30.49
N GLY A 761 5.71 -0.75 -29.25
CA GLY A 761 7.04 -1.14 -28.81
C GLY A 761 7.29 -2.63 -28.64
N ILE A 762 6.22 -3.42 -28.56
CA ILE A 762 6.29 -4.86 -28.27
C ILE A 762 6.93 -5.68 -29.37
N ASP A 763 6.84 -5.23 -30.63
CA ASP A 763 7.45 -5.91 -31.78
C ASP A 763 8.98 -6.06 -31.65
N GLY A 764 9.64 -5.13 -31.00
CA GLY A 764 11.08 -5.20 -30.73
C GLY A 764 11.44 -6.39 -29.87
N VAL A 765 10.67 -6.64 -28.83
CA VAL A 765 10.87 -7.78 -27.92
C VAL A 765 10.53 -9.10 -28.65
N TYR A 766 9.44 -9.12 -29.39
CA TYR A 766 9.07 -10.31 -30.17
C TYR A 766 10.16 -10.71 -31.19
N ARG A 767 10.72 -9.74 -31.92
CA ARG A 767 11.85 -9.96 -32.83
C ARG A 767 13.11 -10.44 -32.09
N PHE A 768 13.34 -9.95 -30.89
CA PHE A 768 14.44 -10.42 -30.04
C PHE A 768 14.30 -11.92 -29.75
N ILE A 769 13.13 -12.38 -29.32
CA ILE A 769 12.90 -13.82 -29.02
C ILE A 769 13.09 -14.68 -30.26
N LYS A 770 12.63 -14.23 -31.43
CA LYS A 770 12.89 -14.90 -32.71
C LYS A 770 14.38 -14.97 -33.03
N LYS A 771 15.13 -13.91 -32.77
CA LYS A 771 16.57 -13.88 -32.99
C LYS A 771 17.30 -14.82 -32.01
N PHE A 772 16.88 -14.85 -30.78
CA PHE A 772 17.35 -15.83 -29.79
C PHE A 772 17.13 -17.27 -30.25
N TRP A 773 15.94 -17.59 -30.74
CA TRP A 773 15.62 -18.88 -31.33
C TRP A 773 16.55 -19.21 -32.49
N SER A 774 16.89 -18.25 -33.30
CA SER A 774 17.77 -18.43 -34.50
C SER A 774 19.23 -18.76 -34.16
N LEU A 775 19.64 -18.67 -32.90
CA LEU A 775 20.93 -19.20 -32.45
C LEU A 775 20.96 -20.74 -32.42
N PHE A 776 19.78 -21.36 -32.31
CA PHE A 776 19.62 -22.83 -32.21
C PHE A 776 19.19 -23.49 -33.55
N TYR A 777 18.44 -22.80 -34.35
CA TYR A 777 17.88 -23.29 -35.61
C TYR A 777 18.18 -22.32 -36.75
N ASP A 778 18.58 -22.90 -37.89
CA ASP A 778 18.77 -22.14 -39.13
C ASP A 778 17.45 -21.74 -39.80
N ARG A 779 17.51 -21.03 -40.94
CA ARG A 779 16.34 -20.57 -41.68
C ARG A 779 15.47 -21.75 -42.25
N ASN A 780 16.07 -22.91 -42.38
CA ASN A 780 15.41 -24.12 -42.85
C ASN A 780 14.85 -24.99 -41.70
N GLY A 781 15.04 -24.50 -40.45
CA GLY A 781 14.59 -25.19 -39.25
C GLY A 781 15.48 -26.35 -38.83
N ASN A 782 16.71 -26.41 -39.27
CA ASN A 782 17.69 -27.40 -38.84
C ASN A 782 18.36 -26.97 -37.54
N TYR A 783 18.52 -27.91 -36.63
CA TYR A 783 19.26 -27.73 -35.37
C TYR A 783 20.76 -27.56 -35.65
N MET A 784 21.34 -26.48 -35.14
CA MET A 784 22.70 -26.06 -35.45
C MET A 784 23.70 -26.18 -34.29
N VAL A 785 23.26 -26.51 -33.10
CA VAL A 785 24.10 -26.49 -31.88
C VAL A 785 25.19 -27.55 -31.95
N THR A 786 26.43 -27.18 -31.64
CA THR A 786 27.61 -28.03 -31.64
C THR A 786 28.28 -28.08 -30.25
N ASP A 787 29.10 -29.12 -30.02
CA ASP A 787 29.91 -29.27 -28.82
C ASP A 787 31.32 -28.67 -29.00
N GLU A 788 31.52 -27.85 -30.00
CA GLU A 788 32.81 -27.17 -30.21
C GLU A 788 33.05 -26.17 -29.05
N PRO A 789 34.35 -25.94 -28.66
CA PRO A 789 34.67 -25.00 -27.61
C PRO A 789 34.34 -23.56 -28.01
N ALA A 790 33.84 -22.79 -27.02
CA ALA A 790 33.55 -21.39 -27.26
C ALA A 790 34.78 -20.55 -27.53
N THR A 791 34.62 -19.52 -28.32
CA THR A 791 35.67 -18.53 -28.59
C THR A 791 35.75 -17.54 -27.40
N LYS A 792 36.86 -16.81 -27.31
CA LYS A 792 37.08 -15.80 -26.29
C LYS A 792 36.04 -14.68 -26.35
N GLU A 793 35.67 -14.24 -27.56
CA GLU A 793 34.64 -13.22 -27.78
C GLU A 793 33.24 -13.68 -27.35
N GLU A 794 32.87 -14.95 -27.61
CA GLU A 794 31.63 -15.55 -27.19
C GLU A 794 31.51 -15.63 -25.66
N LEU A 795 32.60 -16.08 -25.00
CA LEU A 795 32.66 -16.13 -23.53
C LEU A 795 32.60 -14.74 -22.92
N LYS A 796 33.24 -13.75 -23.50
CA LYS A 796 33.19 -12.36 -23.03
C LYS A 796 31.77 -11.81 -23.09
N SER A 797 31.07 -11.99 -24.21
CA SER A 797 29.67 -11.54 -24.38
C SER A 797 28.74 -12.20 -23.35
N LEU A 798 28.86 -13.51 -23.15
CA LEU A 798 28.06 -14.26 -22.18
C LEU A 798 28.34 -13.82 -20.73
N HIS A 799 29.61 -13.70 -20.33
CA HIS A 799 29.94 -13.35 -18.94
C HIS A 799 29.64 -11.90 -18.60
N LYS A 800 29.73 -10.98 -19.57
CA LYS A 800 29.19 -9.62 -19.41
C LYS A 800 27.69 -9.65 -19.11
N LEU A 801 26.93 -10.47 -19.83
CA LEU A 801 25.49 -10.65 -19.62
C LEU A 801 25.21 -11.21 -18.22
N ILE A 802 25.87 -12.29 -17.84
CA ILE A 802 25.65 -12.95 -16.55
C ILE A 802 25.89 -11.97 -15.40
N LYS A 803 26.99 -11.24 -15.45
CA LYS A 803 27.32 -10.21 -14.44
C LYS A 803 26.23 -9.13 -14.36
N LYS A 804 25.83 -8.60 -15.52
CA LYS A 804 24.82 -7.53 -15.60
C LYS A 804 23.48 -7.99 -15.08
N VAL A 805 22.98 -9.14 -15.56
CA VAL A 805 21.65 -9.66 -15.19
C VAL A 805 21.61 -10.07 -13.72
N THR A 806 22.67 -10.67 -13.19
CA THR A 806 22.76 -11.03 -11.77
C THR A 806 22.61 -9.78 -10.89
N GLY A 807 23.36 -8.73 -11.19
CA GLY A 807 23.26 -7.46 -10.46
C GLY A 807 21.91 -6.77 -10.61
N ASP A 808 21.35 -6.81 -11.81
CA ASP A 808 20.05 -6.18 -12.12
C ASP A 808 18.89 -6.87 -11.41
N ILE A 809 18.87 -8.21 -11.37
CA ILE A 809 17.80 -8.95 -10.67
C ILE A 809 17.82 -8.63 -9.19
N GLU A 810 18.99 -8.61 -8.56
CA GLU A 810 19.15 -8.27 -7.13
C GLU A 810 18.64 -6.86 -6.81
N GLN A 811 18.66 -5.93 -7.78
CA GLN A 811 18.22 -4.55 -7.64
C GLN A 811 16.86 -4.26 -8.30
N PHE A 812 16.18 -5.26 -8.83
CA PHE A 812 14.95 -5.10 -9.61
C PHE A 812 15.08 -4.16 -10.82
N SER A 813 16.26 -4.08 -11.41
CA SER A 813 16.55 -3.30 -12.62
C SER A 813 16.33 -4.10 -13.89
N TYR A 814 15.14 -4.69 -14.05
CA TYR A 814 14.83 -5.63 -15.13
C TYR A 814 14.84 -5.00 -16.53
N ASN A 815 14.51 -3.72 -16.65
CA ASN A 815 14.56 -3.02 -17.94
C ASN A 815 15.96 -3.01 -18.53
N THR A 816 16.99 -2.85 -17.73
CA THR A 816 18.39 -2.93 -18.17
C THR A 816 18.83 -4.35 -18.47
N SER A 817 18.27 -5.34 -17.77
CA SER A 817 18.46 -6.76 -18.10
C SER A 817 17.96 -7.10 -19.51
N VAL A 818 16.75 -6.68 -19.87
CA VAL A 818 16.20 -6.92 -21.20
C VAL A 818 17.09 -6.33 -22.28
N SER A 819 17.56 -5.11 -22.08
CA SER A 819 18.55 -4.48 -22.99
C SER A 819 19.85 -5.28 -23.09
N ALA A 820 20.36 -5.77 -21.95
CA ALA A 820 21.58 -6.59 -21.92
C ALA A 820 21.40 -7.91 -22.70
N PHE A 821 20.26 -8.57 -22.60
CA PHE A 821 19.91 -9.75 -23.39
C PHE A 821 19.93 -9.45 -24.88
N MET A 822 19.33 -8.34 -25.30
CA MET A 822 19.31 -7.92 -26.69
C MET A 822 20.74 -7.71 -27.23
N ILE A 823 21.58 -7.04 -26.46
CA ILE A 823 22.99 -6.78 -26.81
C ILE A 823 23.76 -8.11 -26.96
N CYS A 824 23.66 -9.00 -25.98
CA CYS A 824 24.36 -10.28 -25.98
C CYS A 824 23.93 -11.17 -27.16
N VAL A 825 22.62 -11.30 -27.39
CA VAL A 825 22.10 -12.10 -28.51
C VAL A 825 22.53 -11.51 -29.87
N ASN A 826 22.53 -10.20 -30.00
CA ASN A 826 23.04 -9.54 -31.22
C ASN A 826 24.54 -9.83 -31.45
N GLU A 827 25.36 -9.76 -30.41
CA GLU A 827 26.78 -10.09 -30.48
C GLU A 827 27.00 -11.56 -30.86
N LEU A 828 26.33 -12.48 -30.16
CA LEU A 828 26.44 -13.92 -30.44
C LEU A 828 25.97 -14.28 -31.85
N PHE A 829 24.89 -13.63 -32.31
CA PHE A 829 24.39 -13.81 -33.67
C PHE A 829 25.42 -13.34 -34.74
N SER A 830 26.05 -12.18 -34.50
CA SER A 830 27.12 -11.66 -35.39
C SER A 830 28.34 -12.57 -35.41
N LEU A 831 28.67 -13.19 -34.27
CA LEU A 831 29.76 -14.16 -34.14
C LEU A 831 29.37 -15.55 -34.69
N LYS A 832 28.14 -15.72 -35.13
CA LYS A 832 27.58 -17.02 -35.59
C LYS A 832 27.73 -18.11 -34.52
N CYS A 833 27.56 -17.74 -33.25
CA CYS A 833 27.70 -18.65 -32.12
C CYS A 833 26.63 -19.74 -32.16
N ASN A 834 27.10 -20.99 -32.10
CA ASN A 834 26.27 -22.18 -31.96
C ASN A 834 26.83 -23.16 -30.93
N LYS A 835 27.63 -22.65 -30.00
CA LYS A 835 28.33 -23.46 -29.01
C LYS A 835 27.41 -23.84 -27.86
N LYS A 836 27.25 -25.12 -27.58
CA LYS A 836 26.39 -25.64 -26.53
C LYS A 836 26.75 -25.07 -25.15
N GLU A 837 28.03 -24.92 -24.82
CA GLU A 837 28.45 -24.36 -23.53
C GLU A 837 28.01 -22.90 -23.33
N ILE A 838 27.95 -22.10 -24.40
CA ILE A 838 27.43 -20.73 -24.33
C ILE A 838 25.90 -20.75 -24.23
N LEU A 839 25.24 -21.54 -25.08
CA LEU A 839 23.79 -21.55 -25.19
C LEU A 839 23.10 -22.17 -23.96
N ASN A 840 23.72 -23.15 -23.29
CA ASN A 840 23.23 -23.68 -22.02
C ASN A 840 23.10 -22.57 -20.96
N GLU A 841 24.16 -21.79 -20.75
CA GLU A 841 24.16 -20.73 -19.73
C GLU A 841 23.27 -19.55 -20.12
N LEU A 842 23.20 -19.23 -21.41
CA LEU A 842 22.31 -18.22 -21.93
C LEU A 842 20.84 -18.56 -21.66
N VAL A 843 20.44 -19.82 -21.90
CA VAL A 843 19.09 -20.31 -21.63
C VAL A 843 18.74 -20.21 -20.15
N ILE A 844 19.65 -20.61 -19.25
CA ILE A 844 19.44 -20.49 -17.81
C ILE A 844 19.26 -19.03 -17.40
N THR A 845 20.10 -18.14 -17.91
CA THR A 845 20.10 -16.72 -17.57
C THR A 845 18.80 -16.04 -18.04
N LEU A 846 18.29 -16.40 -19.21
CA LEU A 846 17.05 -15.84 -19.76
C LEU A 846 15.78 -16.50 -19.16
N ALA A 847 15.85 -17.70 -18.64
CA ALA A 847 14.69 -18.49 -18.21
C ALA A 847 13.75 -17.74 -17.24
N PRO A 848 14.23 -16.96 -16.26
CA PRO A 848 13.33 -16.19 -15.39
C PRO A 848 12.45 -15.19 -16.15
N PHE A 849 12.95 -14.63 -17.24
CA PHE A 849 12.26 -13.62 -18.05
C PHE A 849 11.34 -14.25 -19.10
N ALA A 850 11.77 -15.33 -19.72
CA ALA A 850 11.07 -15.99 -20.82
C ALA A 850 11.03 -17.52 -20.61
N PRO A 851 10.25 -18.00 -19.62
CA PRO A 851 10.35 -19.39 -19.16
C PRO A 851 9.91 -20.42 -20.21
N HIS A 852 8.94 -20.11 -21.05
CA HIS A 852 8.42 -21.10 -22.02
C HIS A 852 9.44 -21.42 -23.11
N VAL A 853 9.98 -20.42 -23.78
CA VAL A 853 10.99 -20.63 -24.83
C VAL A 853 12.26 -21.25 -24.27
N CYS A 854 12.64 -20.85 -23.06
CA CYS A 854 13.82 -21.39 -22.40
C CYS A 854 13.64 -22.85 -21.96
N GLU A 855 12.46 -23.25 -21.50
CA GLU A 855 12.15 -24.67 -21.26
C GLU A 855 12.26 -25.50 -22.53
N GLU A 856 11.70 -25.04 -23.64
CA GLU A 856 11.76 -25.74 -24.94
C GLU A 856 13.20 -25.90 -25.42
N LEU A 857 13.98 -24.84 -25.36
CA LEU A 857 15.38 -24.90 -25.80
C LEU A 857 16.27 -25.72 -24.86
N TRP A 858 15.97 -25.68 -23.55
CA TRP A 858 16.66 -26.52 -22.58
C TRP A 858 16.43 -28.02 -22.81
N ASP A 859 15.20 -28.40 -23.11
CA ASP A 859 14.83 -29.78 -23.51
C ASP A 859 15.54 -30.17 -24.81
N THR A 860 15.54 -29.28 -25.80
CA THR A 860 16.24 -29.49 -27.08
C THR A 860 17.75 -29.66 -26.91
N LEU A 861 18.36 -29.00 -25.96
CA LEU A 861 19.79 -29.17 -25.61
C LEU A 861 20.11 -30.54 -24.98
N GLY A 862 19.11 -31.37 -24.71
CA GLY A 862 19.26 -32.72 -24.20
C GLY A 862 19.14 -32.87 -22.67
N HIS A 863 18.64 -31.87 -21.99
CA HIS A 863 18.42 -31.95 -20.55
C HIS A 863 17.10 -32.66 -20.21
N SER A 864 17.09 -33.50 -19.21
CA SER A 864 15.91 -34.26 -18.78
C SER A 864 15.10 -33.59 -17.68
N THR A 865 15.67 -32.56 -17.01
CA THR A 865 15.03 -31.79 -15.95
C THR A 865 14.53 -30.45 -16.45
N SER A 866 13.62 -29.81 -15.69
CA SER A 866 13.22 -28.43 -15.98
C SER A 866 14.40 -27.47 -15.88
N VAL A 867 14.42 -26.44 -16.70
CA VAL A 867 15.43 -25.38 -16.61
C VAL A 867 15.43 -24.67 -15.25
N CYS A 868 14.28 -24.62 -14.57
CA CYS A 868 14.19 -23.99 -13.25
C CYS A 868 14.96 -24.75 -12.14
N ASP A 869 15.36 -26.01 -12.38
CA ASP A 869 16.19 -26.81 -11.49
C ASP A 869 17.67 -26.81 -11.87
N ALA A 870 18.06 -26.03 -12.87
CA ALA A 870 19.46 -25.80 -13.19
C ALA A 870 20.12 -24.91 -12.13
N GLN A 871 21.42 -24.71 -12.26
CA GLN A 871 22.16 -23.81 -11.38
C GLN A 871 22.40 -22.47 -12.10
N TRP A 872 22.13 -21.37 -11.40
CA TRP A 872 22.42 -20.03 -11.90
C TRP A 872 23.92 -19.91 -12.22
N PRO A 873 24.29 -19.47 -13.44
CA PRO A 873 25.69 -19.43 -13.85
C PRO A 873 26.46 -18.34 -13.09
N ALA A 874 27.67 -18.67 -12.69
CA ALA A 874 28.61 -17.71 -12.16
C ALA A 874 29.37 -17.04 -13.31
N TYR A 875 29.63 -15.74 -13.22
CA TYR A 875 30.50 -15.06 -14.17
C TYR A 875 31.97 -15.16 -13.72
N ASN A 876 32.87 -15.23 -14.71
CA ASN A 876 34.30 -15.24 -14.47
C ASN A 876 34.91 -13.94 -14.94
N GLU A 877 35.55 -13.21 -14.03
CA GLU A 877 36.20 -11.90 -14.31
C GLU A 877 37.32 -12.02 -15.36
N GLU A 878 37.96 -13.17 -15.50
CA GLU A 878 39.01 -13.39 -16.53
C GLU A 878 38.50 -13.19 -17.97
N TYR A 879 37.22 -13.55 -18.20
CA TYR A 879 36.61 -13.36 -19.52
C TYR A 879 36.13 -11.93 -19.77
N LEU A 880 36.09 -11.08 -18.73
CA LEU A 880 35.70 -9.69 -18.81
C LEU A 880 36.83 -8.73 -19.06
N VAL A 881 38.06 -9.22 -19.00
CA VAL A 881 39.26 -8.41 -19.28
C VAL A 881 39.27 -8.01 -20.75
N GLU A 882 39.35 -6.73 -21.01
CA GLU A 882 39.48 -6.19 -22.36
C GLU A 882 40.95 -6.22 -22.76
N ASP A 883 41.27 -6.90 -23.85
CA ASP A 883 42.62 -6.89 -24.41
C ASP A 883 42.92 -5.55 -25.08
N THR A 884 41.88 -4.86 -25.53
CA THR A 884 41.95 -3.54 -26.16
C THR A 884 40.96 -2.57 -25.52
N ILE A 885 41.31 -1.31 -25.48
CA ILE A 885 40.46 -0.22 -25.01
C ILE A 885 40.30 0.80 -26.12
N ASN A 886 39.06 1.19 -26.39
CA ASN A 886 38.73 2.19 -27.38
C ASN A 886 38.77 3.59 -26.75
N TYR A 887 39.81 4.38 -27.13
CA TYR A 887 39.95 5.75 -26.66
C TYR A 887 39.25 6.71 -27.63
N THR A 888 38.50 7.64 -27.12
CA THR A 888 37.98 8.76 -27.88
C THR A 888 39.05 9.81 -28.03
N ILE A 889 39.44 10.14 -29.26
CA ILE A 889 40.47 11.16 -29.56
C ILE A 889 39.76 12.50 -29.77
N SER A 890 40.16 13.47 -28.95
CA SER A 890 39.59 14.81 -28.94
C SER A 890 40.66 15.86 -29.21
N PHE A 891 40.29 16.93 -29.89
CA PHE A 891 41.13 18.12 -30.11
C PHE A 891 40.43 19.33 -29.50
N ASN A 892 41.10 20.00 -28.56
CA ASN A 892 40.57 21.13 -27.81
C ASN A 892 39.16 20.80 -27.20
N GLY A 893 39.02 19.60 -26.63
CA GLY A 893 37.78 19.14 -25.95
C GLY A 893 36.67 18.66 -26.90
N LYS A 894 36.84 18.65 -28.21
CA LYS A 894 35.87 18.15 -29.18
C LYS A 894 36.31 16.79 -29.70
N ALA A 895 35.49 15.76 -29.50
CA ALA A 895 35.69 14.40 -29.99
C ALA A 895 35.74 14.39 -31.55
N ARG A 896 36.71 13.62 -32.10
CA ARG A 896 36.96 13.56 -33.54
C ARG A 896 36.90 12.15 -34.12
N PHE A 897 37.54 11.19 -33.47
CA PHE A 897 37.55 9.77 -33.88
C PHE A 897 37.91 8.89 -32.69
N ASN A 898 37.83 7.61 -32.86
CA ASN A 898 38.22 6.62 -31.87
C ASN A 898 39.43 5.81 -32.34
N MET A 899 40.28 5.39 -31.39
CA MET A 899 41.41 4.48 -31.62
C MET A 899 41.44 3.42 -30.53
N GLU A 900 41.70 2.18 -30.95
CA GLU A 900 41.90 1.05 -30.05
C GLU A 900 43.37 0.91 -29.67
N PHE A 901 43.63 0.70 -28.41
CA PHE A 901 44.93 0.41 -27.85
C PHE A 901 44.88 -0.83 -26.98
N PRO A 902 45.98 -1.59 -26.84
CA PRO A 902 46.06 -2.65 -25.83
C PRO A 902 45.71 -2.09 -24.44
N ALA A 903 45.03 -2.90 -23.62
CA ALA A 903 44.56 -2.47 -22.30
C ALA A 903 45.70 -2.08 -21.34
N ASP A 904 46.85 -2.63 -21.56
CA ASP A 904 48.10 -2.40 -20.82
C ASP A 904 49.05 -1.37 -21.46
N GLU A 905 48.59 -0.71 -22.55
CA GLU A 905 49.42 0.30 -23.25
C GLU A 905 49.68 1.50 -22.34
N THR A 906 50.94 2.00 -22.44
CA THR A 906 51.38 3.14 -21.65
C THR A 906 50.81 4.45 -22.18
N SER A 907 50.62 5.43 -21.29
CA SER A 907 50.13 6.76 -21.70
C SER A 907 51.05 7.43 -22.72
N GLU A 908 52.35 7.21 -22.61
CA GLU A 908 53.36 7.72 -23.55
C GLU A 908 53.23 7.10 -24.94
N ALA A 909 53.02 5.77 -25.01
CA ALA A 909 52.81 5.05 -26.26
C ALA A 909 51.50 5.48 -26.92
N ILE A 910 50.42 5.62 -26.13
CA ILE A 910 49.11 6.12 -26.60
C ILE A 910 49.28 7.51 -27.20
N GLN A 911 49.97 8.43 -26.51
CA GLN A 911 50.21 9.79 -27.03
C GLN A 911 50.97 9.76 -28.34
N SER A 912 52.06 9.00 -28.42
CA SER A 912 52.92 8.90 -29.62
C SER A 912 52.13 8.36 -30.81
N THR A 913 51.34 7.30 -30.61
CA THR A 913 50.55 6.67 -31.66
C THR A 913 49.42 7.60 -32.15
N VAL A 914 48.71 8.27 -31.24
CA VAL A 914 47.66 9.22 -31.61
C VAL A 914 48.20 10.40 -32.39
N LEU A 915 49.37 10.95 -32.00
CA LEU A 915 49.99 12.06 -32.70
C LEU A 915 50.53 11.69 -34.10
N ALA A 916 50.91 10.43 -34.26
CA ALA A 916 51.42 9.89 -35.55
C ALA A 916 50.31 9.44 -36.50
N ASP A 917 49.07 9.31 -36.02
CA ASP A 917 47.94 8.84 -36.83
C ASP A 917 47.54 9.87 -37.90
N GLU A 918 47.33 9.41 -39.13
CA GLU A 918 46.93 10.25 -40.25
C GLU A 918 45.68 11.07 -39.99
N ARG A 919 44.73 10.54 -39.21
CA ARG A 919 43.49 11.24 -38.85
C ARG A 919 43.75 12.43 -37.93
N SER A 920 44.85 12.41 -37.15
CA SER A 920 45.25 13.51 -36.29
C SER A 920 45.89 14.64 -37.06
N ALA A 921 46.57 14.32 -38.17
CA ALA A 921 47.36 15.25 -38.97
C ALA A 921 46.57 16.52 -39.36
N LYS A 922 45.33 16.35 -39.83
CA LYS A 922 44.47 17.48 -40.26
C LYS A 922 44.09 18.45 -39.14
N TRP A 923 44.15 18.02 -37.90
CA TRP A 923 43.82 18.85 -36.73
C TRP A 923 45.06 19.53 -36.14
N ILE A 924 46.25 19.04 -36.50
CA ILE A 924 47.54 19.53 -36.02
C ILE A 924 48.18 20.43 -37.07
N GLU A 925 47.89 20.26 -38.37
CA GLU A 925 48.49 21.01 -39.47
C GLU A 925 48.36 22.52 -39.24
N GLY A 926 49.52 23.19 -39.28
CA GLY A 926 49.64 24.64 -39.09
C GLY A 926 49.47 25.08 -37.59
N LYS A 927 49.48 24.16 -36.67
CA LYS A 927 49.33 24.44 -35.23
C LYS A 927 50.43 23.74 -34.43
N SER A 928 50.71 24.26 -33.25
CA SER A 928 51.58 23.59 -32.28
C SER A 928 50.80 22.80 -31.25
N VAL A 929 51.27 21.60 -30.92
CA VAL A 929 50.68 20.79 -29.83
C VAL A 929 51.21 21.36 -28.51
N ALA A 930 50.24 21.94 -27.72
CA ALA A 930 50.57 22.53 -26.43
C ALA A 930 50.61 21.48 -25.31
N LYS A 931 49.68 20.50 -25.36
CA LYS A 931 49.60 19.45 -24.34
C LYS A 931 48.77 18.28 -24.87
N VAL A 932 49.12 17.06 -24.47
CA VAL A 932 48.29 15.85 -24.66
C VAL A 932 47.92 15.33 -23.30
N ILE A 933 46.61 15.15 -23.07
CA ILE A 933 46.04 14.66 -21.83
C ILE A 933 45.45 13.29 -22.14
N VAL A 934 46.00 12.24 -21.54
CA VAL A 934 45.46 10.88 -21.60
C VAL A 934 44.71 10.62 -20.29
N VAL A 935 43.39 10.43 -20.40
CA VAL A 935 42.59 9.92 -19.28
C VAL A 935 42.53 8.42 -19.47
N PRO A 936 43.11 7.63 -18.57
CA PRO A 936 43.21 6.18 -18.74
C PRO A 936 41.80 5.54 -18.98
N LYS A 937 41.76 4.67 -19.98
CA LYS A 937 40.55 3.91 -20.37
C LYS A 937 39.36 4.77 -20.87
N LYS A 938 39.56 6.03 -21.22
CA LYS A 938 38.46 6.92 -21.64
C LYS A 938 38.78 7.78 -22.88
N ILE A 939 39.67 8.71 -22.76
CA ILE A 939 39.84 9.77 -23.77
C ILE A 939 41.29 10.23 -23.85
N VAL A 940 41.69 10.60 -25.05
CA VAL A 940 42.92 11.38 -25.30
C VAL A 940 42.51 12.74 -25.81
N ASN A 941 42.88 13.80 -25.10
CA ASN A 941 42.60 15.17 -25.53
C ASN A 941 43.87 15.91 -25.89
N ILE A 942 43.98 16.32 -27.14
CA ILE A 942 45.11 17.05 -27.70
C ILE A 942 44.76 18.53 -27.73
N VAL A 943 45.51 19.31 -26.97
CA VAL A 943 45.39 20.77 -26.97
C VAL A 943 46.33 21.35 -28.01
N VAL A 944 45.77 21.96 -29.03
CA VAL A 944 46.51 22.63 -30.11
C VAL A 944 46.31 24.15 -30.07
N LYS A 945 47.37 24.90 -30.34
CA LYS A 945 47.40 26.38 -30.36
C LYS A 945 47.74 26.86 -31.74
#